data_7fa66df357a3240010be8fb27c59c0d3
#
_entry.id   7fa66df357a3240010be8fb27c59c0d3
#
_cell.length_a   1.000
_cell.length_b   1.000
_cell.length_c   1.000
_cell.angle_alpha   90.00
_cell.angle_beta   90.00
_cell.angle_gamma   90.00
#
_symmetry.space_group_name_H-M   'P 1'
#
loop_
_entity.id
_entity.type
_entity.pdbx_description
1 polymer ?
#
loop_
_entity_poly.entity_id
_entity_poly.type
_entity_poly.pdbx_seq_one_letter_code
_entity_poly.pdbx_strand_id
1 'polypeptide(L)'
;MAELTPMMKQYLEIKKDNPDSILFFRLGDFYEMFADDAKLASKELDLTLTSRDHGKHQKPVEEQIPMCGIPYHASDSYIARLISKGYKVAICEQMEDPATAKGLVKRDIIRVVTPGTVIDAACLEDKNSNFLCGIYLDSQRAGVSFCDISTGKTHATAFTGKDRLEHVINELGRFSPAEAVLNDGAYAEKALADLLRDRMRCRIENGGERRFLLAAAEKNIRKQFGEEAFSCLPAGNPAAAMAIGGLLDYIYETQKTDLSYINDLDYYEQGRFMELDLSARRNLELTETLQRREKKGSLLWVLDKTKTPMGGRMLRSWLERPLLSVTVITKRNTAVAALVDATIQREELIAAMTGLGDMERLIGRIVYGTAGGRDMVSLRGAIERLPAIREQLTAFKGGRLAELTAELDTLEDIGNRIAATICDEPPFSVREGGFIRDGFDQEVDRLRHILKSGKGVIIEMEAKERERTGIRTLKIGYNKVFGYYIEVSNSFKDQVPDTYIRKQTLVNGERYITQELKDLENSILTASDRVVALEYELFTALREEISAAAERIQKAAAVVAETDALCSFAAVAVHNNYCRPDMDESGVIEIHAGRHPVVEQMLKDTLFVPNDTFMGEKENRVAIITGPNMAGKSTYMRQVALIVLMAQMGSFVPAASARIGVVDRIFTRIGASDDLSAGQSTFMVEMSEVSEILHHATKNSLLILDEIGRGTSTFDGMSIARAVVEYCADKKLLGAKTLFATHYHELTELENTLPGAVNYNIAVKTRGEDIIFLRKILPGGADRSYGIEVAKLAGLPEKVLSRARAILTQLEQENGVQYVAPRQETEQMSLAAMGEAEALDALRRCQPDTMTPIEAMSFLYELKQKLK
;
A
#
# COMPACT_ATOMS: atom_id res chain seq x y z
N MET A 1 29.03 -37.65 -23.18
CA MET A 1 28.55 -36.68 -22.17
C MET A 1 29.57 -36.62 -21.06
N ALA A 2 30.11 -35.45 -20.76
CA ALA A 2 31.05 -35.31 -19.65
C ALA A 2 30.34 -35.65 -18.34
N GLU A 3 31.01 -36.39 -17.47
CA GLU A 3 30.45 -36.77 -16.18
C GLU A 3 30.25 -35.51 -15.31
N LEU A 4 28.98 -35.20 -14.99
CA LEU A 4 28.62 -34.05 -14.13
C LEU A 4 29.21 -34.31 -12.73
N THR A 5 29.78 -33.27 -12.13
CA THR A 5 30.26 -33.35 -10.74
C THR A 5 29.10 -33.65 -9.80
N PRO A 6 29.36 -34.33 -8.65
CA PRO A 6 28.29 -34.61 -7.68
C PRO A 6 27.46 -33.42 -7.24
N MET A 7 28.10 -32.25 -7.08
CA MET A 7 27.45 -30.98 -6.75
C MET A 7 26.52 -30.51 -7.88
N MET A 8 26.94 -30.62 -9.16
CA MET A 8 26.08 -30.23 -10.27
C MET A 8 24.90 -31.20 -10.46
N LYS A 9 25.06 -32.46 -10.14
CA LYS A 9 23.92 -33.41 -10.09
C LYS A 9 22.89 -32.97 -9.05
N GLN A 10 23.35 -32.63 -7.83
CA GLN A 10 22.47 -32.10 -6.76
C GLN A 10 21.77 -30.80 -7.21
N TYR A 11 22.47 -29.88 -7.85
CA TYR A 11 21.86 -28.63 -8.37
C TYR A 11 20.75 -28.94 -9.39
N LEU A 12 20.99 -29.82 -10.34
CA LEU A 12 20.02 -30.17 -11.37
C LEU A 12 18.79 -30.93 -10.82
N GLU A 13 18.98 -31.77 -9.80
CA GLU A 13 17.86 -32.45 -9.11
C GLU A 13 16.95 -31.41 -8.43
N ILE A 14 17.52 -30.48 -7.65
CA ILE A 14 16.77 -29.42 -6.97
C ILE A 14 16.10 -28.50 -7.99
N LYS A 15 16.78 -28.15 -9.08
CA LYS A 15 16.23 -27.31 -10.15
C LYS A 15 15.07 -27.98 -10.88
N LYS A 16 15.10 -29.29 -11.07
CA LYS A 16 14.03 -30.06 -11.71
C LYS A 16 12.70 -29.95 -10.93
N ASP A 17 12.78 -29.91 -9.62
CA ASP A 17 11.60 -29.77 -8.76
C ASP A 17 11.09 -28.30 -8.70
N ASN A 18 11.92 -27.34 -9.13
CA ASN A 18 11.60 -25.89 -9.12
C ASN A 18 11.97 -25.22 -10.45
N PRO A 19 11.40 -25.66 -11.58
CA PRO A 19 11.80 -25.24 -12.92
C PRO A 19 11.61 -23.72 -13.15
N ASP A 20 10.56 -23.12 -12.56
CA ASP A 20 10.16 -21.73 -12.77
C ASP A 20 10.84 -20.73 -11.84
N SER A 21 11.72 -21.19 -10.95
CA SER A 21 12.39 -20.35 -9.95
C SER A 21 13.86 -20.20 -10.28
N ILE A 22 14.43 -19.00 -10.14
CA ILE A 22 15.88 -18.81 -10.19
C ILE A 22 16.47 -19.41 -8.92
N LEU A 23 17.34 -20.41 -9.06
CA LEU A 23 17.90 -21.14 -7.93
C LEU A 23 19.15 -20.46 -7.38
N PHE A 24 19.07 -19.89 -6.19
CA PHE A 24 20.19 -19.36 -5.41
C PHE A 24 20.80 -20.49 -4.59
N PHE A 25 21.84 -21.11 -5.16
CA PHE A 25 22.45 -22.31 -4.61
C PHE A 25 23.66 -21.97 -3.73
N ARG A 26 23.60 -22.24 -2.44
CA ARG A 26 24.64 -21.89 -1.48
C ARG A 26 25.94 -22.66 -1.69
N LEU A 27 27.03 -21.95 -1.92
CA LEU A 27 28.38 -22.49 -2.01
C LEU A 27 29.36 -21.60 -1.24
N GLY A 28 29.72 -22.03 -0.02
CA GLY A 28 30.53 -21.21 0.87
C GLY A 28 29.88 -19.88 1.19
N ASP A 29 30.56 -18.78 0.89
CA ASP A 29 30.07 -17.41 1.15
C ASP A 29 29.23 -16.82 0.02
N PHE A 30 28.89 -17.61 -1.02
CA PHE A 30 28.13 -17.16 -2.17
C PHE A 30 26.87 -17.97 -2.40
N TYR A 31 25.87 -17.30 -2.99
CA TYR A 31 24.85 -17.97 -3.77
C TYR A 31 25.28 -17.99 -5.23
N GLU A 32 25.44 -19.18 -5.79
CA GLU A 32 25.80 -19.38 -7.18
C GLU A 32 24.60 -19.85 -8.01
N MET A 33 24.47 -19.33 -9.20
CA MET A 33 23.48 -19.70 -10.19
C MET A 33 24.16 -20.30 -11.40
N PHE A 34 23.54 -21.31 -12.04
CA PHE A 34 24.14 -22.05 -13.14
C PHE A 34 23.22 -22.13 -14.36
N ALA A 35 23.75 -22.41 -15.52
CA ALA A 35 23.07 -22.61 -16.80
C ALA A 35 22.16 -21.41 -17.17
N ASP A 36 20.86 -21.66 -17.42
CA ASP A 36 19.92 -20.62 -17.83
C ASP A 36 19.59 -19.64 -16.69
N ASP A 37 19.59 -20.07 -15.43
CA ASP A 37 19.44 -19.20 -14.28
C ASP A 37 20.58 -18.17 -14.21
N ALA A 38 21.82 -18.60 -14.50
CA ALA A 38 22.97 -17.69 -14.53
C ALA A 38 22.87 -16.65 -15.64
N LYS A 39 22.44 -17.05 -16.85
CA LYS A 39 22.24 -16.11 -17.96
C LYS A 39 21.17 -15.09 -17.65
N LEU A 40 20.05 -15.55 -17.08
CA LEU A 40 18.94 -14.69 -16.70
C LEU A 40 19.35 -13.74 -15.58
N ALA A 41 19.91 -14.26 -14.49
CA ALA A 41 20.34 -13.44 -13.34
C ALA A 41 21.45 -12.44 -13.72
N SER A 42 22.42 -12.86 -14.54
CA SER A 42 23.47 -11.97 -15.05
C SER A 42 22.87 -10.75 -15.79
N LYS A 43 21.88 -10.98 -16.66
CA LYS A 43 21.18 -9.95 -17.43
C LYS A 43 20.35 -9.02 -16.53
N GLU A 44 19.56 -9.60 -15.61
CA GLU A 44 18.60 -8.85 -14.80
C GLU A 44 19.23 -8.10 -13.62
N LEU A 45 20.40 -8.59 -13.15
CA LEU A 45 21.10 -8.05 -11.98
C LEU A 45 22.41 -7.34 -12.33
N ASP A 46 22.79 -7.29 -13.61
CA ASP A 46 24.08 -6.75 -14.10
C ASP A 46 25.29 -7.46 -13.47
N LEU A 47 25.22 -8.81 -13.36
CA LEU A 47 26.31 -9.61 -12.82
C LEU A 47 27.23 -10.12 -13.92
N THR A 48 28.51 -10.25 -13.60
CA THR A 48 29.49 -10.86 -14.52
C THR A 48 29.17 -12.35 -14.71
N LEU A 49 28.93 -12.75 -15.96
CA LEU A 49 28.78 -14.14 -16.34
C LEU A 49 30.17 -14.78 -16.47
N THR A 50 30.39 -15.84 -15.71
CA THR A 50 31.66 -16.62 -15.73
C THR A 50 31.38 -18.08 -16.05
N SER A 51 32.43 -18.93 -16.05
CA SER A 51 32.30 -20.38 -16.14
C SER A 51 33.17 -21.02 -15.07
N ARG A 52 32.80 -22.18 -14.61
CA ARG A 52 33.51 -22.89 -13.53
C ARG A 52 34.74 -23.70 -14.00
N ASP A 53 34.92 -23.90 -15.28
CA ASP A 53 36.03 -24.68 -15.86
C ASP A 53 37.33 -23.87 -15.92
N HIS A 54 37.98 -23.66 -14.77
CA HIS A 54 39.33 -23.07 -14.67
C HIS A 54 40.42 -24.17 -14.53
N GLY A 55 40.30 -25.29 -15.25
CA GLY A 55 41.28 -26.38 -15.21
C GLY A 55 42.24 -26.40 -16.40
N LYS A 56 43.34 -27.19 -16.29
CA LYS A 56 44.39 -27.36 -17.34
C LYS A 56 43.87 -27.94 -18.68
N HIS A 57 42.61 -28.33 -18.77
CA HIS A 57 41.90 -28.73 -20.00
C HIS A 57 40.70 -27.81 -20.17
N GLN A 58 40.88 -26.64 -20.77
CA GLN A 58 39.80 -25.76 -21.16
C GLN A 58 38.90 -26.47 -22.19
N LYS A 59 37.66 -26.72 -21.83
CA LYS A 59 36.62 -27.11 -22.78
C LYS A 59 36.30 -25.96 -23.72
N PRO A 60 35.85 -26.24 -24.96
CA PRO A 60 35.33 -25.21 -25.85
C PRO A 60 34.29 -24.36 -25.13
N VAL A 61 34.25 -23.07 -25.42
CA VAL A 61 33.32 -22.11 -24.76
C VAL A 61 31.87 -22.57 -24.83
N GLU A 62 31.51 -23.30 -25.87
CA GLU A 62 30.17 -23.87 -26.10
C GLU A 62 29.80 -25.03 -25.14
N GLU A 63 30.79 -25.67 -24.51
CA GLU A 63 30.61 -26.78 -23.56
C GLU A 63 30.72 -26.35 -22.07
N GLN A 64 31.00 -25.07 -21.80
CA GLN A 64 31.16 -24.54 -20.45
C GLN A 64 29.80 -24.22 -19.85
N ILE A 65 29.58 -24.63 -18.59
CA ILE A 65 28.34 -24.28 -17.87
C ILE A 65 28.45 -22.83 -17.39
N PRO A 66 27.61 -21.91 -17.90
CA PRO A 66 27.61 -20.52 -17.43
C PRO A 66 27.29 -20.49 -15.94
N MET A 67 27.94 -19.58 -15.20
CA MET A 67 27.64 -19.30 -13.80
C MET A 67 27.77 -17.82 -13.48
N CYS A 68 27.03 -17.37 -12.50
CA CYS A 68 27.23 -16.10 -11.82
C CYS A 68 26.93 -16.30 -10.32
N GLY A 69 27.41 -15.40 -9.48
CA GLY A 69 27.23 -15.53 -8.05
C GLY A 69 27.14 -14.18 -7.36
N ILE A 70 26.52 -14.18 -6.20
CA ILE A 70 26.38 -13.04 -5.31
C ILE A 70 26.82 -13.42 -3.89
N PRO A 71 27.39 -12.50 -3.09
CA PRO A 71 27.66 -12.76 -1.69
C PRO A 71 26.34 -13.03 -0.94
N TYR A 72 26.31 -14.09 -0.14
CA TYR A 72 25.05 -14.49 0.54
C TYR A 72 24.50 -13.41 1.47
N HIS A 73 25.38 -12.65 2.13
CA HIS A 73 24.98 -11.57 3.03
C HIS A 73 24.38 -10.33 2.32
N ALA A 74 24.53 -10.24 1.00
CA ALA A 74 23.95 -9.17 0.18
C ALA A 74 22.73 -9.63 -0.64
N SER A 75 22.31 -10.90 -0.47
CA SER A 75 21.26 -11.52 -1.30
C SER A 75 19.93 -10.76 -1.32
N ASP A 76 19.52 -10.13 -0.21
CA ASP A 76 18.22 -9.47 -0.08
C ASP A 76 18.01 -8.39 -1.13
N SER A 77 19.03 -7.57 -1.41
CA SER A 77 18.95 -6.52 -2.43
C SER A 77 18.82 -7.06 -3.86
N TYR A 78 19.44 -8.20 -4.13
CA TYR A 78 19.35 -8.87 -5.43
C TYR A 78 18.01 -9.61 -5.59
N ILE A 79 17.53 -10.26 -4.52
CA ILE A 79 16.21 -10.87 -4.48
C ILE A 79 15.14 -9.81 -4.74
N ALA A 80 15.21 -8.64 -4.06
CA ALA A 80 14.28 -7.53 -4.27
C ALA A 80 14.19 -7.10 -5.73
N ARG A 81 15.33 -6.98 -6.43
CA ARG A 81 15.37 -6.63 -7.85
C ARG A 81 14.74 -7.68 -8.76
N LEU A 82 14.91 -8.96 -8.47
CA LEU A 82 14.28 -10.04 -9.24
C LEU A 82 12.78 -10.12 -8.99
N ILE A 83 12.37 -10.02 -7.73
CA ILE A 83 10.96 -10.05 -7.34
C ILE A 83 10.18 -8.87 -7.94
N SER A 84 10.73 -7.65 -7.92
CA SER A 84 10.10 -6.47 -8.54
C SER A 84 9.88 -6.61 -10.05
N LYS A 85 10.62 -7.51 -10.70
CA LYS A 85 10.46 -7.89 -12.12
C LYS A 85 9.56 -9.12 -12.33
N GLY A 86 8.96 -9.66 -11.25
CA GLY A 86 8.02 -10.79 -11.30
C GLY A 86 8.66 -12.17 -11.30
N TYR A 87 9.97 -12.30 -11.05
CA TYR A 87 10.65 -13.60 -10.96
C TYR A 87 10.43 -14.25 -9.59
N LYS A 88 10.52 -15.60 -9.55
CA LYS A 88 10.60 -16.40 -8.32
C LYS A 88 12.07 -16.72 -8.03
N VAL A 89 12.44 -16.71 -6.75
CA VAL A 89 13.79 -17.07 -6.29
C VAL A 89 13.70 -18.18 -5.27
N ALA A 90 14.28 -19.34 -5.59
CA ALA A 90 14.38 -20.46 -4.66
C ALA A 90 15.73 -20.39 -3.90
N ILE A 91 15.66 -20.26 -2.59
CA ILE A 91 16.84 -20.16 -1.73
C ILE A 91 17.20 -21.57 -1.25
N CYS A 92 18.37 -22.04 -1.68
CA CYS A 92 18.90 -23.36 -1.37
C CYS A 92 20.09 -23.22 -0.42
N GLU A 93 19.93 -23.71 0.82
CA GLU A 93 20.94 -23.63 1.88
C GLU A 93 21.61 -24.98 2.17
N GLN A 94 22.75 -24.92 2.82
CA GLN A 94 23.44 -26.08 3.35
C GLN A 94 22.74 -26.54 4.62
N MET A 95 22.30 -27.80 4.65
CA MET A 95 21.54 -28.39 5.75
C MET A 95 22.43 -29.00 6.83
N GLU A 96 23.73 -29.05 6.63
CA GLU A 96 24.73 -29.60 7.55
C GLU A 96 26.02 -28.76 7.48
N ASP A 97 26.77 -28.75 8.58
CA ASP A 97 28.02 -28.03 8.66
C ASP A 97 29.07 -28.67 7.72
N PRO A 98 29.64 -27.87 6.79
CA PRO A 98 30.70 -28.34 5.88
C PRO A 98 31.93 -28.93 6.61
N ALA A 99 32.22 -28.48 7.83
CA ALA A 99 33.37 -28.97 8.63
C ALA A 99 33.14 -30.38 9.18
N THR A 100 31.89 -30.81 9.36
CA THR A 100 31.51 -32.12 9.92
C THR A 100 31.00 -33.11 8.87
N ALA A 101 30.65 -32.64 7.67
CA ALA A 101 30.06 -33.42 6.61
C ALA A 101 31.04 -34.50 6.06
N LYS A 102 30.59 -35.77 6.03
CA LYS A 102 31.33 -36.86 5.39
C LYS A 102 30.95 -36.97 3.91
N GLY A 103 31.55 -36.12 3.08
CA GLY A 103 31.28 -36.13 1.63
C GLY A 103 30.66 -34.83 1.09
N LEU A 104 29.69 -34.94 0.16
CA LEU A 104 29.01 -33.78 -0.40
C LEU A 104 27.98 -33.26 0.62
N VAL A 105 28.13 -31.99 1.02
CA VAL A 105 27.18 -31.32 1.92
C VAL A 105 25.78 -31.37 1.33
N LYS A 106 24.82 -31.83 2.12
CA LYS A 106 23.40 -31.86 1.73
C LYS A 106 22.86 -30.44 1.66
N ARG A 107 22.11 -30.16 0.62
CA ARG A 107 21.42 -28.88 0.40
C ARG A 107 19.95 -29.12 0.12
N ASP A 108 19.13 -28.18 0.55
CA ASP A 108 17.69 -28.22 0.30
C ASP A 108 17.16 -26.80 0.16
N ILE A 109 16.00 -26.64 -0.50
CA ILE A 109 15.29 -25.36 -0.55
C ILE A 109 14.64 -25.11 0.79
N ILE A 110 15.05 -24.03 1.43
CA ILE A 110 14.46 -23.57 2.69
C ILE A 110 13.29 -22.62 2.45
N ARG A 111 13.26 -21.93 1.30
CA ARG A 111 12.24 -20.93 0.97
C ARG A 111 12.20 -20.66 -0.54
N VAL A 112 10.99 -20.42 -1.08
CA VAL A 112 10.80 -19.83 -2.39
C VAL A 112 10.20 -18.44 -2.21
N VAL A 113 10.94 -17.41 -2.60
CA VAL A 113 10.48 -16.01 -2.55
C VAL A 113 9.79 -15.71 -3.87
N THR A 114 8.56 -15.20 -3.77
CA THR A 114 7.72 -14.80 -4.91
C THR A 114 7.17 -13.39 -4.69
N PRO A 115 6.61 -12.70 -5.69
CA PRO A 115 6.06 -11.36 -5.51
C PRO A 115 5.03 -11.25 -4.38
N GLY A 116 4.19 -12.28 -4.17
CA GLY A 116 3.17 -12.31 -3.12
C GLY A 116 3.66 -12.80 -1.76
N THR A 117 4.87 -13.40 -1.69
CA THR A 117 5.38 -14.02 -0.44
C THR A 117 6.55 -13.27 0.19
N VAL A 118 6.79 -12.02 -0.23
CA VAL A 118 7.84 -11.17 0.33
C VAL A 118 7.52 -10.74 1.76
N ILE A 119 8.51 -10.84 2.66
CA ILE A 119 8.44 -10.40 4.06
C ILE A 119 9.48 -9.30 4.32
N ASP A 120 10.53 -9.24 3.51
CA ASP A 120 11.66 -8.35 3.73
C ASP A 120 11.26 -6.89 3.45
N ALA A 121 11.53 -6.00 4.43
CA ALA A 121 11.14 -4.59 4.36
C ALA A 121 11.73 -3.86 3.16
N ALA A 122 12.92 -4.26 2.69
CA ALA A 122 13.56 -3.67 1.51
C ALA A 122 12.78 -3.89 0.20
N CYS A 123 11.87 -4.87 0.17
CA CYS A 123 11.05 -5.23 -0.99
C CYS A 123 9.61 -4.71 -0.90
N LEU A 124 9.22 -4.12 0.21
CA LEU A 124 7.84 -3.73 0.51
C LEU A 124 7.74 -2.22 0.67
N GLU A 125 6.65 -1.66 0.16
CA GLU A 125 6.26 -0.29 0.49
C GLU A 125 5.65 -0.23 1.89
N ASP A 126 6.07 0.74 2.71
CA ASP A 126 5.69 0.81 4.13
C ASP A 126 4.18 0.90 4.35
N LYS A 127 3.49 1.75 3.59
CA LYS A 127 2.05 2.04 3.74
C LYS A 127 1.15 1.24 2.80
N ASN A 128 1.71 0.26 2.08
CA ASN A 128 0.96 -0.63 1.20
C ASN A 128 1.02 -2.06 1.72
N SER A 129 -0.10 -2.78 1.61
CA SER A 129 -0.15 -4.22 1.84
C SER A 129 0.34 -4.96 0.59
N ASN A 130 0.93 -6.14 0.78
CA ASN A 130 1.40 -7.00 -0.30
C ASN A 130 0.59 -8.29 -0.32
N PHE A 131 -0.49 -8.32 -1.09
CA PHE A 131 -1.40 -9.44 -1.08
C PHE A 131 -1.00 -10.56 -2.05
N LEU A 132 -1.01 -11.79 -1.52
CA LEU A 132 -1.10 -13.02 -2.27
C LEU A 132 -2.58 -13.43 -2.32
N CYS A 133 -3.09 -13.82 -3.50
CA CYS A 133 -4.49 -14.14 -3.71
C CYS A 133 -4.68 -15.63 -4.04
N GLY A 134 -5.72 -16.26 -3.48
CA GLY A 134 -6.22 -17.56 -3.89
C GLY A 134 -7.59 -17.41 -4.56
N ILE A 135 -7.77 -17.95 -5.76
CA ILE A 135 -9.02 -17.84 -6.53
C ILE A 135 -9.52 -19.24 -6.89
N TYR A 136 -10.73 -19.54 -6.45
CA TYR A 136 -11.50 -20.70 -6.88
C TYR A 136 -12.70 -20.26 -7.71
N LEU A 137 -12.85 -20.82 -8.89
CA LEU A 137 -13.99 -20.55 -9.79
C LEU A 137 -14.50 -21.86 -10.39
N ASP A 138 -15.80 -22.11 -10.25
CA ASP A 138 -16.53 -23.15 -10.99
C ASP A 138 -17.73 -22.57 -11.75
N SER A 139 -18.55 -23.41 -12.36
CA SER A 139 -19.69 -22.99 -13.18
C SER A 139 -20.77 -22.20 -12.42
N GLN A 140 -20.84 -22.30 -11.09
CA GLN A 140 -21.90 -21.69 -10.27
C GLN A 140 -21.37 -20.82 -9.13
N ARG A 141 -20.14 -21.05 -8.69
CA ARG A 141 -19.56 -20.46 -7.48
C ARG A 141 -18.19 -19.84 -7.77
N ALA A 142 -17.85 -18.83 -6.99
CA ALA A 142 -16.51 -18.28 -6.93
C ALA A 142 -16.13 -18.01 -5.49
N GLY A 143 -14.87 -18.23 -5.14
CA GLY A 143 -14.28 -17.86 -3.86
C GLY A 143 -12.96 -17.13 -4.10
N VAL A 144 -12.71 -16.11 -3.30
CA VAL A 144 -11.45 -15.37 -3.30
C VAL A 144 -10.92 -15.22 -1.89
N SER A 145 -9.61 -15.33 -1.75
CA SER A 145 -8.92 -15.10 -0.49
C SER A 145 -7.66 -14.28 -0.74
N PHE A 146 -7.34 -13.37 0.17
CA PHE A 146 -6.19 -12.48 0.10
C PHE A 146 -5.41 -12.57 1.41
N CYS A 147 -4.12 -12.85 1.35
CA CYS A 147 -3.25 -12.89 2.51
C CYS A 147 -2.05 -11.96 2.32
N ASP A 148 -1.81 -11.08 3.27
CA ASP A 148 -0.55 -10.35 3.37
C ASP A 148 0.35 -11.10 4.36
N ILE A 149 1.30 -11.87 3.83
CA ILE A 149 2.22 -12.67 4.63
C ILE A 149 3.10 -11.79 5.54
N SER A 150 3.37 -10.55 5.16
CA SER A 150 4.20 -9.65 5.97
C SER A 150 3.53 -9.20 7.27
N THR A 151 2.18 -9.16 7.29
CA THR A 151 1.38 -8.73 8.45
C THR A 151 0.56 -9.85 9.09
N GLY A 152 0.34 -10.95 8.37
CA GLY A 152 -0.47 -12.10 8.81
C GLY A 152 -1.98 -11.92 8.62
N LYS A 153 -2.45 -10.85 7.98
CA LYS A 153 -3.88 -10.59 7.75
C LYS A 153 -4.40 -11.36 6.55
N THR A 154 -5.52 -12.06 6.74
CA THR A 154 -6.18 -12.82 5.69
C THR A 154 -7.63 -12.37 5.55
N HIS A 155 -8.06 -12.12 4.31
CA HIS A 155 -9.44 -11.76 3.97
C HIS A 155 -10.02 -12.77 3.00
N ALA A 156 -11.32 -13.06 3.10
CA ALA A 156 -11.96 -13.99 2.17
C ALA A 156 -13.44 -13.65 1.96
N THR A 157 -13.94 -13.95 0.76
CA THR A 157 -15.35 -13.86 0.42
C THR A 157 -15.72 -14.88 -0.64
N ALA A 158 -17.02 -15.10 -0.85
CA ALA A 158 -17.52 -16.02 -1.85
C ALA A 158 -18.77 -15.48 -2.55
N PHE A 159 -18.92 -15.85 -3.81
CA PHE A 159 -19.98 -15.39 -4.69
C PHE A 159 -20.68 -16.58 -5.35
N THR A 160 -21.95 -16.39 -5.71
CA THR A 160 -22.76 -17.34 -6.46
C THR A 160 -23.52 -16.62 -7.58
N GLY A 161 -23.96 -17.36 -8.58
CA GLY A 161 -24.77 -16.81 -9.66
C GLY A 161 -23.97 -16.43 -10.91
N LYS A 162 -24.66 -15.72 -11.82
CA LYS A 162 -24.10 -15.37 -13.13
C LYS A 162 -22.99 -14.32 -13.05
N ASP A 163 -23.11 -13.38 -12.13
CA ASP A 163 -22.24 -12.21 -11.97
C ASP A 163 -21.02 -12.48 -11.06
N ARG A 164 -20.83 -13.76 -10.65
CA ARG A 164 -19.75 -14.16 -9.74
C ARG A 164 -18.35 -13.75 -10.22
N LEU A 165 -18.12 -13.80 -11.54
CA LEU A 165 -16.81 -13.41 -12.11
C LEU A 165 -16.56 -11.92 -11.97
N GLU A 166 -17.57 -11.09 -12.19
CA GLU A 166 -17.50 -9.65 -12.04
C GLU A 166 -17.20 -9.26 -10.58
N HIS A 167 -17.87 -9.90 -9.64
CA HIS A 167 -17.57 -9.71 -8.22
C HIS A 167 -16.12 -10.09 -7.87
N VAL A 168 -15.59 -11.18 -8.44
CA VAL A 168 -14.17 -11.54 -8.30
C VAL A 168 -13.28 -10.43 -8.86
N ILE A 169 -13.58 -9.90 -10.03
CA ILE A 169 -12.85 -8.81 -10.68
C ILE A 169 -12.84 -7.55 -9.78
N ASN A 170 -13.98 -7.20 -9.18
CA ASN A 170 -14.11 -6.06 -8.29
C ASN A 170 -13.28 -6.24 -7.01
N GLU A 171 -13.24 -7.45 -6.43
CA GLU A 171 -12.38 -7.73 -5.28
C GLU A 171 -10.90 -7.69 -5.64
N LEU A 172 -10.50 -8.19 -6.80
CA LEU A 172 -9.13 -8.06 -7.29
C LEU A 172 -8.73 -6.58 -7.45
N GLY A 173 -9.65 -5.75 -7.94
CA GLY A 173 -9.45 -4.29 -8.00
C GLY A 173 -9.27 -3.64 -6.63
N ARG A 174 -9.93 -4.16 -5.62
CA ARG A 174 -9.85 -3.69 -4.23
C ARG A 174 -8.50 -4.01 -3.59
N PHE A 175 -8.04 -5.26 -3.72
CA PHE A 175 -6.85 -5.74 -3.04
C PHE A 175 -5.57 -5.59 -3.86
N SER A 176 -5.68 -5.49 -5.19
CA SER A 176 -4.56 -5.37 -6.13
C SER A 176 -3.41 -6.34 -5.82
N PRO A 177 -3.64 -7.65 -5.86
CA PRO A 177 -2.66 -8.65 -5.43
C PRO A 177 -1.41 -8.62 -6.31
N ALA A 178 -0.24 -8.84 -5.69
CA ALA A 178 1.03 -8.99 -6.40
C ALA A 178 1.17 -10.36 -7.08
N GLU A 179 0.47 -11.37 -6.54
CA GLU A 179 0.48 -12.74 -7.06
C GLU A 179 -0.87 -13.42 -6.80
N ALA A 180 -1.31 -14.28 -7.71
CA ALA A 180 -2.56 -15.01 -7.61
C ALA A 180 -2.37 -16.49 -7.96
N VAL A 181 -2.90 -17.38 -7.11
CA VAL A 181 -2.95 -18.83 -7.29
C VAL A 181 -4.37 -19.21 -7.68
N LEU A 182 -4.53 -19.83 -8.85
CA LEU A 182 -5.81 -20.10 -9.46
C LEU A 182 -6.06 -21.61 -9.56
N ASN A 183 -7.33 -22.05 -9.35
CA ASN A 183 -7.71 -23.40 -9.77
C ASN A 183 -7.84 -23.47 -11.30
N ASP A 184 -7.98 -24.64 -11.87
CA ASP A 184 -8.06 -24.83 -13.33
C ASP A 184 -9.20 -24.05 -13.96
N GLY A 185 -10.36 -23.94 -13.29
CA GLY A 185 -11.51 -23.17 -13.75
C GLY A 185 -11.23 -21.65 -13.86
N ALA A 186 -10.59 -21.09 -12.85
CA ALA A 186 -10.19 -19.68 -12.84
C ALA A 186 -9.04 -19.42 -13.83
N TYR A 187 -8.11 -20.34 -13.98
CA TYR A 187 -6.97 -20.22 -14.90
C TYR A 187 -7.40 -20.24 -16.36
N ALA A 188 -8.46 -21.02 -16.69
CA ALA A 188 -9.03 -21.09 -18.03
C ALA A 188 -9.85 -19.84 -18.42
N GLU A 189 -10.26 -19.01 -17.44
CA GLU A 189 -11.06 -17.81 -17.69
C GLU A 189 -10.18 -16.68 -18.23
N LYS A 190 -10.29 -16.45 -19.54
CA LYS A 190 -9.44 -15.49 -20.26
C LYS A 190 -9.57 -14.06 -19.73
N ALA A 191 -10.78 -13.61 -19.42
CA ALA A 191 -11.02 -12.25 -18.93
C ALA A 191 -10.28 -12.00 -17.60
N LEU A 192 -10.25 -13.00 -16.71
CA LEU A 192 -9.55 -12.96 -15.44
C LEU A 192 -8.02 -12.97 -15.63
N ALA A 193 -7.53 -13.83 -16.51
CA ALA A 193 -6.10 -13.95 -16.79
C ALA A 193 -5.53 -12.67 -17.42
N ASP A 194 -6.23 -12.07 -18.38
CA ASP A 194 -5.85 -10.82 -19.04
C ASP A 194 -5.86 -9.64 -18.03
N LEU A 195 -6.89 -9.56 -17.17
CA LEU A 195 -6.94 -8.55 -16.10
C LEU A 195 -5.73 -8.64 -15.17
N LEU A 196 -5.49 -9.83 -14.62
CA LEU A 196 -4.40 -10.04 -13.66
C LEU A 196 -3.03 -9.75 -14.28
N ARG A 197 -2.76 -10.29 -15.49
CA ARG A 197 -1.45 -10.19 -16.14
C ARG A 197 -1.19 -8.80 -16.71
N ASP A 198 -2.12 -8.29 -17.53
CA ASP A 198 -1.86 -7.14 -18.39
C ASP A 198 -2.21 -5.81 -17.70
N ARG A 199 -3.31 -5.78 -16.93
CA ARG A 199 -3.75 -4.55 -16.25
C ARG A 199 -3.15 -4.40 -14.86
N MET A 200 -3.14 -5.49 -14.06
CA MET A 200 -2.66 -5.46 -12.67
C MET A 200 -1.17 -5.80 -12.52
N ARG A 201 -0.55 -6.38 -13.56
CA ARG A 201 0.84 -6.92 -13.50
C ARG A 201 1.01 -7.94 -12.37
N CYS A 202 -0.06 -8.65 -12.05
CA CYS A 202 -0.09 -9.69 -11.05
C CYS A 202 0.54 -10.97 -11.62
N ARG A 203 1.40 -11.62 -10.87
CA ARG A 203 1.91 -12.93 -11.24
C ARG A 203 0.82 -13.98 -11.07
N ILE A 204 0.63 -14.82 -12.08
CA ILE A 204 -0.38 -15.89 -12.06
C ILE A 204 0.31 -17.23 -11.92
N GLU A 205 -0.19 -18.03 -10.97
CA GLU A 205 0.20 -19.42 -10.76
C GLU A 205 -0.98 -20.35 -10.97
N ASN A 206 -0.80 -21.39 -11.78
CA ASN A 206 -1.81 -22.45 -11.87
C ASN A 206 -1.63 -23.40 -10.68
N GLY A 207 -2.53 -23.35 -9.71
CA GLY A 207 -2.55 -24.22 -8.53
C GLY A 207 -3.11 -25.61 -8.82
N GLY A 208 -3.81 -25.83 -9.93
CA GLY A 208 -4.54 -27.05 -10.26
C GLY A 208 -5.69 -27.34 -9.29
N GLU A 209 -6.56 -28.28 -9.62
CA GLU A 209 -7.70 -28.64 -8.75
C GLU A 209 -7.29 -29.26 -7.42
N ARG A 210 -6.13 -29.94 -7.35
CA ARG A 210 -5.71 -30.66 -6.15
C ARG A 210 -5.55 -29.74 -4.93
N ARG A 211 -5.05 -28.52 -5.11
CA ARG A 211 -4.85 -27.55 -4.01
C ARG A 211 -6.16 -27.03 -3.45
N PHE A 212 -7.20 -27.00 -4.27
CA PHE A 212 -8.51 -26.44 -3.92
C PHE A 212 -9.53 -27.49 -3.48
N LEU A 213 -9.09 -28.71 -3.16
CA LEU A 213 -9.98 -29.77 -2.65
C LEU A 213 -10.55 -29.38 -1.28
N LEU A 214 -11.88 -29.43 -1.13
CA LEU A 214 -12.56 -29.02 0.08
C LEU A 214 -12.04 -29.69 1.35
N ALA A 215 -11.84 -31.00 1.33
CA ALA A 215 -11.37 -31.75 2.51
C ALA A 215 -9.95 -31.34 2.95
N ALA A 216 -9.07 -31.00 2.00
CA ALA A 216 -7.74 -30.48 2.30
C ALA A 216 -7.83 -29.04 2.82
N ALA A 217 -8.67 -28.22 2.19
CA ALA A 217 -8.94 -26.84 2.58
C ALA A 217 -9.44 -26.74 4.03
N GLU A 218 -10.45 -27.53 4.40
CA GLU A 218 -10.98 -27.58 5.77
C GLU A 218 -9.91 -27.93 6.79
N LYS A 219 -9.09 -28.93 6.49
CA LYS A 219 -7.97 -29.34 7.36
C LYS A 219 -6.97 -28.20 7.55
N ASN A 220 -6.58 -27.51 6.46
CA ASN A 220 -5.61 -26.44 6.51
C ASN A 220 -6.16 -25.21 7.26
N ILE A 221 -7.43 -24.86 7.06
CA ILE A 221 -8.08 -23.72 7.73
C ILE A 221 -8.17 -23.98 9.25
N ARG A 222 -8.65 -25.17 9.66
CA ARG A 222 -8.71 -25.54 11.08
C ARG A 222 -7.33 -25.55 11.74
N LYS A 223 -6.32 -26.03 11.03
CA LYS A 223 -4.94 -26.03 11.52
C LYS A 223 -4.42 -24.62 11.71
N GLN A 224 -4.70 -23.70 10.77
CA GLN A 224 -4.13 -22.35 10.76
C GLN A 224 -4.90 -21.37 11.64
N PHE A 225 -6.23 -21.33 11.52
CA PHE A 225 -7.09 -20.33 12.16
C PHE A 225 -7.95 -20.90 13.29
N GLY A 226 -7.96 -22.20 13.48
CA GLY A 226 -8.78 -22.86 14.50
C GLY A 226 -10.22 -23.19 14.03
N GLU A 227 -10.95 -23.88 14.90
CA GLU A 227 -12.34 -24.33 14.62
C GLU A 227 -13.33 -23.18 14.58
N GLU A 228 -13.12 -22.17 15.40
CA GLU A 228 -13.99 -21.01 15.50
C GLU A 228 -14.03 -20.19 14.20
N ALA A 229 -12.87 -19.89 13.63
CA ALA A 229 -12.75 -19.22 12.35
C ALA A 229 -13.33 -20.03 11.19
N PHE A 230 -13.16 -21.38 11.21
CA PHE A 230 -13.77 -22.24 10.21
C PHE A 230 -15.31 -22.21 10.30
N SER A 231 -15.87 -22.18 11.50
CA SER A 231 -17.31 -22.13 11.72
C SER A 231 -17.98 -20.84 11.25
N CYS A 232 -17.20 -19.76 11.07
CA CYS A 232 -17.69 -18.50 10.51
C CYS A 232 -17.85 -18.56 8.98
N LEU A 233 -17.31 -19.56 8.30
CA LEU A 233 -17.45 -19.71 6.86
C LEU A 233 -18.82 -20.29 6.47
N PRO A 234 -19.43 -19.86 5.35
CA PRO A 234 -20.78 -20.27 4.97
C PRO A 234 -20.80 -21.76 4.54
N ALA A 235 -21.49 -22.59 5.27
CA ALA A 235 -21.64 -24.01 4.95
C ALA A 235 -22.31 -24.25 3.58
N GLY A 236 -23.17 -23.33 3.12
CA GLY A 236 -23.86 -23.42 1.84
C GLY A 236 -23.01 -23.03 0.61
N ASN A 237 -21.88 -22.37 0.81
CA ASN A 237 -20.97 -21.98 -0.27
C ASN A 237 -19.50 -22.24 0.11
N PRO A 238 -18.97 -23.45 -0.16
CA PRO A 238 -17.61 -23.82 0.21
C PRO A 238 -16.52 -23.13 -0.60
N ALA A 239 -16.86 -22.31 -1.60
CA ALA A 239 -15.87 -21.69 -2.49
C ALA A 239 -14.87 -20.80 -1.74
N ALA A 240 -15.31 -20.11 -0.68
CA ALA A 240 -14.39 -19.35 0.20
C ALA A 240 -13.37 -20.28 0.88
N ALA A 241 -13.84 -21.38 1.46
CA ALA A 241 -12.96 -22.36 2.10
C ALA A 241 -11.96 -22.96 1.10
N MET A 242 -12.42 -23.27 -0.12
CA MET A 242 -11.56 -23.81 -1.18
C MET A 242 -10.50 -22.78 -1.61
N ALA A 243 -10.87 -21.50 -1.74
CA ALA A 243 -9.93 -20.42 -2.06
C ALA A 243 -8.88 -20.20 -0.95
N ILE A 244 -9.32 -20.17 0.32
CA ILE A 244 -8.41 -20.07 1.49
C ILE A 244 -7.49 -21.28 1.55
N GLY A 245 -8.04 -22.48 1.39
CA GLY A 245 -7.27 -23.73 1.45
C GLY A 245 -6.20 -23.83 0.37
N GLY A 246 -6.54 -23.45 -0.87
CA GLY A 246 -5.59 -23.41 -1.98
C GLY A 246 -4.47 -22.40 -1.77
N LEU A 247 -4.82 -21.25 -1.21
CA LEU A 247 -3.86 -20.21 -0.84
C LEU A 247 -2.90 -20.71 0.26
N LEU A 248 -3.43 -21.30 1.34
CA LEU A 248 -2.62 -21.84 2.44
C LEU A 248 -1.70 -22.97 1.98
N ASP A 249 -2.17 -23.86 1.13
CA ASP A 249 -1.34 -24.95 0.57
C ASP A 249 -0.13 -24.40 -0.19
N TYR A 250 -0.35 -23.35 -1.00
CA TYR A 250 0.73 -22.64 -1.71
C TYR A 250 1.71 -21.95 -0.76
N ILE A 251 1.20 -21.30 0.29
CA ILE A 251 2.04 -20.65 1.31
C ILE A 251 2.89 -21.69 2.04
N TYR A 252 2.34 -22.82 2.45
CA TYR A 252 3.08 -23.90 3.12
C TYR A 252 4.17 -24.49 2.23
N GLU A 253 3.89 -24.68 0.94
CA GLU A 253 4.86 -25.20 -0.02
C GLU A 253 6.04 -24.23 -0.23
N THR A 254 5.75 -22.95 -0.34
CA THR A 254 6.76 -21.94 -0.65
C THR A 254 7.55 -21.46 0.56
N GLN A 255 6.95 -21.39 1.75
CA GLN A 255 7.61 -20.80 2.92
C GLN A 255 8.30 -21.82 3.84
N LYS A 256 7.80 -23.05 3.96
CA LYS A 256 8.42 -24.16 4.73
C LYS A 256 8.86 -23.82 6.16
N THR A 257 8.20 -22.86 6.83
CA THR A 257 8.54 -22.34 8.15
C THR A 257 7.29 -22.15 9.02
N ASP A 258 7.48 -21.68 10.25
CA ASP A 258 6.35 -21.33 11.13
C ASP A 258 5.59 -20.10 10.62
N LEU A 259 4.28 -20.26 10.50
CA LEU A 259 3.34 -19.27 10.01
C LEU A 259 2.23 -18.98 11.05
N SER A 260 2.47 -19.29 12.32
CA SER A 260 1.49 -19.15 13.40
C SER A 260 0.99 -17.71 13.59
N TYR A 261 1.76 -16.72 13.13
CA TYR A 261 1.33 -15.32 13.16
C TYR A 261 0.27 -14.97 12.12
N ILE A 262 0.02 -15.83 11.11
CA ILE A 262 -1.13 -15.71 10.19
C ILE A 262 -2.33 -16.30 10.91
N ASN A 263 -2.95 -15.55 11.81
CA ASN A 263 -4.00 -16.02 12.72
C ASN A 263 -5.31 -15.20 12.59
N ASP A 264 -5.33 -14.16 11.78
CA ASP A 264 -6.48 -13.30 11.56
C ASP A 264 -7.14 -13.64 10.21
N LEU A 265 -8.38 -14.15 10.26
CA LEU A 265 -9.22 -14.45 9.09
C LEU A 265 -10.49 -13.62 9.13
N ASP A 266 -10.55 -12.57 8.32
CA ASP A 266 -11.74 -11.73 8.09
C ASP A 266 -12.54 -12.30 6.91
N TYR A 267 -13.53 -13.17 7.19
CA TYR A 267 -14.55 -13.53 6.21
C TYR A 267 -15.63 -12.46 6.20
N TYR A 268 -15.95 -11.94 5.01
CA TYR A 268 -17.02 -10.94 4.85
C TYR A 268 -17.98 -11.34 3.75
N GLU A 269 -19.26 -11.00 3.97
CA GLU A 269 -20.32 -11.19 2.99
C GLU A 269 -20.50 -9.93 2.13
N GLN A 270 -21.15 -10.11 0.97
CA GLN A 270 -21.61 -8.99 0.15
C GLN A 270 -22.53 -8.08 0.97
N GLY A 271 -22.46 -6.76 0.72
CA GLY A 271 -23.30 -5.78 1.44
C GLY A 271 -22.73 -5.31 2.79
N ARG A 272 -21.55 -5.78 3.23
CA ARG A 272 -20.85 -5.19 4.39
C ARG A 272 -20.19 -3.85 4.07
N PHE A 273 -19.71 -3.70 2.84
CA PHE A 273 -19.01 -2.51 2.36
C PHE A 273 -19.66 -1.98 1.09
N MET A 274 -19.50 -0.66 0.86
CA MET A 274 -19.83 -0.05 -0.42
C MET A 274 -19.05 -0.73 -1.55
N GLU A 275 -19.75 -1.10 -2.62
CA GLU A 275 -19.11 -1.65 -3.79
C GLU A 275 -18.61 -0.52 -4.71
N LEU A 276 -17.36 -0.62 -5.10
CA LEU A 276 -16.67 0.26 -6.03
C LEU A 276 -16.06 -0.61 -7.12
N ASP A 277 -16.50 -0.47 -8.34
CA ASP A 277 -15.90 -1.13 -9.49
C ASP A 277 -14.51 -0.54 -9.82
N LEU A 278 -13.78 -1.21 -10.70
CA LEU A 278 -12.46 -0.76 -11.15
C LEU A 278 -12.53 0.62 -11.81
N SER A 279 -13.60 0.90 -12.55
CA SER A 279 -13.82 2.17 -13.25
C SER A 279 -14.04 3.30 -12.25
N ALA A 280 -14.88 3.10 -11.22
CA ALA A 280 -15.11 4.10 -10.19
C ALA A 280 -13.84 4.41 -9.39
N ARG A 281 -13.08 3.38 -8.98
CA ARG A 281 -11.79 3.56 -8.26
C ARG A 281 -10.82 4.41 -9.06
N ARG A 282 -10.68 4.10 -10.34
CA ARG A 282 -9.79 4.79 -11.28
C ARG A 282 -10.28 6.20 -11.58
N ASN A 283 -11.57 6.37 -11.94
CA ASN A 283 -12.14 7.66 -12.34
C ASN A 283 -12.21 8.66 -11.20
N LEU A 284 -12.36 8.20 -9.96
CA LEU A 284 -12.33 9.02 -8.75
C LEU A 284 -10.92 9.25 -8.21
N GLU A 285 -9.89 8.64 -8.83
CA GLU A 285 -8.49 8.77 -8.43
C GLU A 285 -8.30 8.55 -6.92
N LEU A 286 -8.79 7.41 -6.41
CA LEU A 286 -8.83 7.16 -4.98
C LEU A 286 -7.43 7.02 -4.36
N THR A 287 -6.57 6.21 -4.96
CA THR A 287 -5.23 5.89 -4.41
C THR A 287 -4.09 6.45 -5.24
N GLU A 288 -4.31 6.64 -6.55
CA GLU A 288 -3.32 7.15 -7.50
C GLU A 288 -4.01 7.95 -8.62
N THR A 289 -3.25 8.82 -9.30
CA THR A 289 -3.74 9.61 -10.42
C THR A 289 -3.84 8.80 -11.71
N LEU A 290 -4.82 9.10 -12.57
CA LEU A 290 -5.08 8.41 -13.85
C LEU A 290 -3.87 8.42 -14.79
N GLN A 291 -3.22 9.59 -14.94
CA GLN A 291 -2.17 9.76 -15.95
C GLN A 291 -0.80 9.29 -15.49
N ARG A 292 -0.39 9.64 -14.26
CA ARG A 292 0.98 9.42 -13.77
C ARG A 292 1.10 8.24 -12.83
N ARG A 293 -0.03 7.70 -12.35
CA ARG A 293 -0.07 6.67 -11.30
C ARG A 293 0.72 7.06 -10.06
N GLU A 294 0.62 8.34 -9.70
CA GLU A 294 1.27 8.89 -8.50
C GLU A 294 0.25 9.05 -7.38
N LYS A 295 0.67 8.84 -6.14
CA LYS A 295 -0.16 9.11 -4.96
C LYS A 295 -0.55 10.59 -4.85
N LYS A 296 0.38 11.50 -5.17
CA LYS A 296 0.12 12.95 -5.14
C LYS A 296 -0.94 13.36 -6.16
N GLY A 297 -2.01 13.95 -5.68
CA GLY A 297 -3.17 14.30 -6.49
C GLY A 297 -4.32 13.29 -6.42
N SER A 298 -4.20 12.24 -5.60
CA SER A 298 -5.28 11.28 -5.28
C SER A 298 -6.02 11.67 -3.99
N LEU A 299 -7.17 11.03 -3.71
CA LEU A 299 -7.87 11.22 -2.44
C LEU A 299 -7.02 10.72 -1.26
N LEU A 300 -6.33 9.59 -1.41
CA LEU A 300 -5.42 9.06 -0.41
C LEU A 300 -4.32 10.06 -0.02
N TRP A 301 -3.78 10.82 -0.98
CA TRP A 301 -2.79 11.84 -0.69
C TRP A 301 -3.32 12.96 0.21
N VAL A 302 -4.59 13.35 0.05
CA VAL A 302 -5.23 14.35 0.91
C VAL A 302 -5.41 13.82 2.33
N LEU A 303 -5.93 12.59 2.45
CA LEU A 303 -6.35 12.01 3.72
C LEU A 303 -5.22 11.40 4.55
N ASP A 304 -4.14 10.91 3.90
CA ASP A 304 -3.05 10.23 4.61
C ASP A 304 -2.04 11.21 5.20
N LYS A 305 -2.25 11.52 6.49
CA LYS A 305 -1.32 12.23 7.37
C LYS A 305 -0.81 11.32 8.49
N THR A 306 -1.04 10.02 8.37
CA THR A 306 -0.61 9.00 9.33
C THR A 306 0.89 9.03 9.57
N LYS A 307 1.30 8.70 10.79
CA LYS A 307 2.70 8.70 11.25
C LYS A 307 3.32 7.32 11.27
N THR A 308 2.49 6.29 11.26
CA THR A 308 2.93 4.89 11.30
C THR A 308 2.63 4.18 9.97
N PRO A 309 3.45 3.20 9.55
CA PRO A 309 3.14 2.34 8.41
C PRO A 309 1.80 1.62 8.55
N MET A 310 1.52 1.10 9.74
CA MET A 310 0.29 0.39 10.09
C MET A 310 -0.95 1.28 9.94
N GLY A 311 -0.90 2.51 10.43
CA GLY A 311 -1.96 3.51 10.24
C GLY A 311 -2.19 3.85 8.78
N GLY A 312 -1.13 3.96 7.98
CA GLY A 312 -1.22 4.18 6.55
C GLY A 312 -1.94 3.04 5.81
N ARG A 313 -1.61 1.78 6.13
CA ARG A 313 -2.31 0.59 5.59
C ARG A 313 -3.77 0.55 6.04
N MET A 314 -4.06 0.86 7.30
CA MET A 314 -5.42 0.94 7.85
C MET A 314 -6.26 1.98 7.11
N LEU A 315 -5.75 3.20 6.96
CA LEU A 315 -6.45 4.29 6.28
C LEU A 315 -6.71 3.95 4.80
N ARG A 316 -5.74 3.35 4.11
CA ARG A 316 -5.92 2.86 2.74
C ARG A 316 -7.01 1.79 2.66
N SER A 317 -7.02 0.83 3.58
CA SER A 317 -8.07 -0.19 3.68
C SER A 317 -9.45 0.44 3.89
N TRP A 318 -9.57 1.48 4.70
CA TRP A 318 -10.84 2.19 4.90
C TRP A 318 -11.31 2.92 3.64
N LEU A 319 -10.38 3.50 2.87
CA LEU A 319 -10.68 4.13 1.59
C LEU A 319 -11.21 3.12 0.56
N GLU A 320 -10.63 1.94 0.54
CA GLU A 320 -10.99 0.87 -0.39
C GLU A 320 -12.25 0.10 0.03
N ARG A 321 -12.67 0.24 1.30
CA ARG A 321 -13.82 -0.45 1.91
C ARG A 321 -14.72 0.53 2.69
N PRO A 322 -15.39 1.52 2.03
CA PRO A 322 -16.32 2.39 2.74
C PRO A 322 -17.46 1.59 3.34
N LEU A 323 -17.94 2.01 4.50
CA LEU A 323 -18.91 1.27 5.30
C LEU A 323 -20.36 1.50 4.81
N LEU A 324 -21.22 0.52 5.02
CA LEU A 324 -22.68 0.65 4.81
C LEU A 324 -23.45 0.80 6.12
N SER A 325 -22.87 0.41 7.25
CA SER A 325 -23.53 0.52 8.55
C SER A 325 -23.44 1.94 9.12
N VAL A 326 -24.58 2.63 9.19
CA VAL A 326 -24.71 3.96 9.81
C VAL A 326 -24.12 3.98 11.22
N THR A 327 -24.38 2.93 12.02
CA THR A 327 -23.86 2.83 13.38
C THR A 327 -22.35 2.84 13.45
N VAL A 328 -21.69 2.06 12.60
CA VAL A 328 -20.21 1.97 12.58
C VAL A 328 -19.61 3.26 12.05
N ILE A 329 -20.22 3.87 11.01
CA ILE A 329 -19.79 5.17 10.46
C ILE A 329 -19.90 6.25 11.53
N THR A 330 -21.05 6.33 12.22
CA THR A 330 -21.28 7.34 13.27
C THR A 330 -20.33 7.16 14.45
N LYS A 331 -20.01 5.91 14.83
CA LYS A 331 -19.02 5.60 15.88
C LYS A 331 -17.64 6.16 15.51
N ARG A 332 -17.22 5.97 14.24
CA ARG A 332 -15.94 6.50 13.73
C ARG A 332 -15.97 8.03 13.65
N ASN A 333 -17.02 8.63 13.08
CA ASN A 333 -17.20 10.08 13.03
C ASN A 333 -17.18 10.74 14.43
N THR A 334 -17.75 10.07 15.43
CA THR A 334 -17.73 10.58 16.81
C THR A 334 -16.32 10.55 17.40
N ALA A 335 -15.52 9.52 17.09
CA ALA A 335 -14.12 9.48 17.49
C ALA A 335 -13.29 10.59 16.83
N VAL A 336 -13.51 10.83 15.52
CA VAL A 336 -12.87 11.94 14.80
C VAL A 336 -13.27 13.28 15.41
N ALA A 337 -14.56 13.49 15.72
CA ALA A 337 -15.05 14.73 16.37
C ALA A 337 -14.34 14.97 17.70
N ALA A 338 -14.25 13.95 18.55
CA ALA A 338 -13.58 14.05 19.84
C ALA A 338 -12.09 14.47 19.69
N LEU A 339 -11.39 13.93 18.65
CA LEU A 339 -10.00 14.31 18.34
C LEU A 339 -9.90 15.71 17.73
N VAL A 340 -10.91 16.18 16.98
CA VAL A 340 -10.96 17.55 16.46
C VAL A 340 -11.07 18.54 17.61
N ASP A 341 -11.95 18.28 18.58
CA ASP A 341 -12.20 19.15 19.73
C ASP A 341 -11.03 19.16 20.73
N ALA A 342 -10.36 18.01 20.88
CA ALA A 342 -9.24 17.81 21.81
C ALA A 342 -7.89 18.03 21.10
N THR A 343 -7.60 19.25 20.72
CA THR A 343 -6.39 19.58 19.92
C THR A 343 -5.08 19.17 20.59
N ILE A 344 -4.93 19.41 21.90
CA ILE A 344 -3.69 19.09 22.64
C ILE A 344 -3.47 17.57 22.62
N GLN A 345 -4.47 16.77 23.01
CA GLN A 345 -4.38 15.32 23.05
C GLN A 345 -4.13 14.71 21.66
N ARG A 346 -4.74 15.28 20.62
CA ARG A 346 -4.47 14.87 19.22
C ARG A 346 -3.01 15.08 18.84
N GLU A 347 -2.44 16.27 19.10
CA GLU A 347 -1.05 16.57 18.74
C GLU A 347 -0.07 15.73 19.56
N GLU A 348 -0.34 15.46 20.83
CA GLU A 348 0.43 14.57 21.69
C GLU A 348 0.39 13.11 21.19
N LEU A 349 -0.79 12.62 20.77
CA LEU A 349 -0.93 11.30 20.13
C LEU A 349 -0.10 11.21 18.84
N ILE A 350 -0.19 12.23 17.97
CA ILE A 350 0.57 12.29 16.73
C ILE A 350 2.08 12.29 17.02
N ALA A 351 2.51 13.04 18.02
CA ALA A 351 3.90 13.09 18.45
C ALA A 351 4.40 11.73 19.00
N ALA A 352 3.60 11.07 19.85
CA ALA A 352 3.92 9.76 20.41
C ALA A 352 4.03 8.68 19.32
N MET A 353 3.20 8.73 18.27
CA MET A 353 3.23 7.79 17.17
C MET A 353 4.30 8.11 16.11
N THR A 354 4.85 9.32 16.08
CA THR A 354 5.85 9.73 15.08
C THR A 354 7.16 8.94 15.24
N GLY A 355 7.55 8.19 14.20
CA GLY A 355 8.74 7.33 14.19
C GLY A 355 8.56 6.00 14.96
N LEU A 356 7.32 5.60 15.27
CA LEU A 356 7.02 4.29 15.80
C LEU A 356 7.24 3.23 14.70
N GLY A 357 8.00 2.17 15.02
CA GLY A 357 8.32 1.07 14.12
C GLY A 357 7.10 0.25 13.71
N ASP A 358 7.21 -0.44 12.58
CA ASP A 358 6.14 -1.30 12.04
C ASP A 358 6.00 -2.60 12.85
N MET A 359 5.21 -2.56 13.92
CA MET A 359 5.02 -3.70 14.83
C MET A 359 4.38 -4.90 14.11
N GLU A 360 3.50 -4.69 13.13
CA GLU A 360 2.86 -5.77 12.38
C GLU A 360 3.90 -6.56 11.57
N ARG A 361 4.77 -5.86 10.82
CA ARG A 361 5.82 -6.53 10.02
C ARG A 361 6.99 -7.03 10.86
N LEU A 362 7.30 -6.36 11.98
CA LEU A 362 8.34 -6.81 12.90
C LEU A 362 7.98 -8.16 13.52
N ILE A 363 6.76 -8.32 14.04
CA ILE A 363 6.34 -9.60 14.63
C ILE A 363 6.27 -10.71 13.58
N GLY A 364 5.83 -10.42 12.35
CA GLY A 364 5.87 -11.38 11.25
C GLY A 364 7.29 -11.91 11.01
N ARG A 365 8.31 -11.03 10.93
CA ARG A 365 9.72 -11.45 10.76
C ARG A 365 10.28 -12.20 11.95
N ILE A 366 9.86 -11.86 13.17
CA ILE A 366 10.28 -12.53 14.41
C ILE A 366 9.79 -13.98 14.43
N VAL A 367 8.50 -14.21 14.20
CA VAL A 367 7.90 -15.54 14.15
C VAL A 367 8.46 -16.34 12.97
N TYR A 368 8.59 -15.71 11.82
CA TYR A 368 9.15 -16.33 10.62
C TYR A 368 10.63 -16.75 10.80
N GLY A 369 11.37 -16.13 11.72
CA GLY A 369 12.75 -16.47 12.04
C GLY A 369 13.83 -15.67 11.30
N THR A 370 13.45 -14.65 10.52
CA THR A 370 14.41 -13.78 9.79
C THR A 370 14.83 -12.53 10.56
N ALA A 371 14.16 -12.22 11.67
CA ALA A 371 14.47 -11.05 12.48
C ALA A 371 15.86 -11.15 13.13
N GLY A 372 16.58 -10.03 13.13
CA GLY A 372 17.86 -9.87 13.80
C GLY A 372 17.78 -9.03 15.09
N GLY A 373 18.93 -8.77 15.71
CA GLY A 373 19.01 -7.96 16.93
C GLY A 373 18.44 -6.54 16.76
N ARG A 374 18.63 -5.93 15.60
CA ARG A 374 18.08 -4.59 15.28
C ARG A 374 16.56 -4.58 15.20
N ASP A 375 15.94 -5.65 14.72
CA ASP A 375 14.49 -5.79 14.68
C ASP A 375 13.91 -5.87 16.10
N MET A 376 14.60 -6.58 17.01
CA MET A 376 14.24 -6.62 18.44
C MET A 376 14.30 -5.24 19.09
N VAL A 377 15.37 -4.48 18.83
CA VAL A 377 15.51 -3.10 19.32
C VAL A 377 14.44 -2.18 18.74
N SER A 378 14.10 -2.34 17.46
CA SER A 378 13.03 -1.57 16.82
C SER A 378 11.66 -1.89 17.43
N LEU A 379 11.37 -3.17 17.72
CA LEU A 379 10.15 -3.57 18.41
C LEU A 379 10.11 -2.99 19.85
N ARG A 380 11.22 -3.08 20.59
CA ARG A 380 11.34 -2.46 21.93
C ARG A 380 11.03 -0.97 21.87
N GLY A 381 11.66 -0.24 20.95
CA GLY A 381 11.44 1.20 20.79
C GLY A 381 10.00 1.57 20.42
N ALA A 382 9.27 0.68 19.72
CA ALA A 382 7.84 0.84 19.48
C ALA A 382 7.03 0.61 20.76
N ILE A 383 7.34 -0.46 21.51
CA ILE A 383 6.69 -0.80 22.78
C ILE A 383 6.87 0.32 23.84
N GLU A 384 8.04 0.88 23.96
CA GLU A 384 8.36 1.97 24.92
C GLU A 384 7.50 3.23 24.72
N ARG A 385 6.85 3.37 23.57
CA ARG A 385 5.93 4.50 23.26
C ARG A 385 4.46 4.20 23.56
N LEU A 386 4.07 2.94 23.71
CA LEU A 386 2.67 2.55 23.95
C LEU A 386 2.08 3.14 25.25
N PRO A 387 2.81 3.24 26.38
CA PRO A 387 2.30 3.88 27.59
C PRO A 387 1.88 5.34 27.37
N ALA A 388 2.70 6.13 26.64
CA ALA A 388 2.38 7.52 26.31
C ALA A 388 1.12 7.63 25.43
N ILE A 389 0.97 6.74 24.43
CA ILE A 389 -0.24 6.69 23.60
C ILE A 389 -1.47 6.37 24.46
N ARG A 390 -1.37 5.37 25.34
CA ARG A 390 -2.45 4.99 26.27
C ARG A 390 -2.83 6.12 27.20
N GLU A 391 -1.85 6.85 27.73
CA GLU A 391 -2.07 8.00 28.61
C GLU A 391 -2.93 9.06 27.92
N GLN A 392 -2.59 9.46 26.70
CA GLN A 392 -3.38 10.44 25.93
C GLN A 392 -4.78 9.93 25.60
N LEU A 393 -4.92 8.65 25.27
CA LEU A 393 -6.22 8.04 25.01
C LEU A 393 -7.15 8.02 26.26
N THR A 394 -6.59 7.96 27.49
CA THR A 394 -7.39 7.99 28.74
C THR A 394 -8.20 9.28 28.96
N ALA A 395 -7.84 10.36 28.25
CA ALA A 395 -8.62 11.61 28.28
C ALA A 395 -10.04 11.44 27.70
N PHE A 396 -10.21 10.46 26.80
CA PHE A 396 -11.51 10.20 26.14
C PHE A 396 -12.32 9.18 26.93
N LYS A 397 -13.43 9.60 27.52
CA LYS A 397 -14.23 8.80 28.46
C LYS A 397 -15.32 7.93 27.80
N GLY A 398 -15.48 8.00 26.50
CA GLY A 398 -16.53 7.25 25.81
C GLY A 398 -16.26 7.05 24.32
N GLY A 399 -17.11 6.22 23.69
CA GLY A 399 -17.02 5.91 22.27
C GLY A 399 -15.81 5.05 21.90
N ARG A 400 -15.44 5.06 20.62
CA ARG A 400 -14.38 4.18 20.10
C ARG A 400 -13.00 4.46 20.74
N LEU A 401 -12.68 5.71 21.06
CA LEU A 401 -11.39 6.04 21.69
C LEU A 401 -11.25 5.44 23.09
N ALA A 402 -12.32 5.39 23.89
CA ALA A 402 -12.31 4.70 25.19
C ALA A 402 -12.16 3.18 25.05
N GLU A 403 -12.78 2.58 24.02
CA GLU A 403 -12.59 1.16 23.71
C GLU A 403 -11.13 0.88 23.33
N LEU A 404 -10.55 1.69 22.43
CA LEU A 404 -9.14 1.58 22.05
C LEU A 404 -8.19 1.71 23.24
N THR A 405 -8.55 2.57 24.22
CA THR A 405 -7.79 2.69 25.48
C THR A 405 -7.80 1.38 26.27
N ALA A 406 -8.96 0.72 26.34
CA ALA A 406 -9.13 -0.54 27.06
C ALA A 406 -8.46 -1.72 26.33
N GLU A 407 -8.48 -1.70 25.01
CA GLU A 407 -7.90 -2.74 24.15
C GLU A 407 -6.36 -2.64 24.07
N LEU A 408 -5.76 -1.46 24.34
CA LEU A 408 -4.31 -1.24 24.21
C LEU A 408 -3.52 -1.91 25.33
N ASP A 409 -2.87 -3.00 25.03
CA ASP A 409 -1.84 -3.62 25.87
C ASP A 409 -0.51 -2.88 25.67
N THR A 410 0.11 -2.40 26.74
CA THR A 410 1.38 -1.64 26.69
C THR A 410 2.60 -2.54 26.50
N LEU A 411 2.47 -3.87 26.60
CA LEU A 411 3.52 -4.86 26.34
C LEU A 411 4.82 -4.62 27.12
N GLU A 412 4.76 -3.97 28.29
CA GLU A 412 5.93 -3.59 29.09
C GLU A 412 6.79 -4.80 29.50
N ASP A 413 6.16 -5.95 29.74
CA ASP A 413 6.85 -7.22 30.03
C ASP A 413 7.78 -7.61 28.86
N ILE A 414 7.29 -7.54 27.64
CA ILE A 414 8.05 -7.86 26.42
C ILE A 414 9.14 -6.82 26.18
N GLY A 415 8.82 -5.53 26.28
CA GLY A 415 9.78 -4.44 26.14
C GLY A 415 10.96 -4.57 27.11
N ASN A 416 10.66 -4.81 28.40
CA ASN A 416 11.66 -5.03 29.44
C ASN A 416 12.50 -6.29 29.21
N ARG A 417 11.87 -7.37 28.71
CA ARG A 417 12.58 -8.61 28.37
C ARG A 417 13.60 -8.39 27.26
N ILE A 418 13.20 -7.69 26.18
CA ILE A 418 14.14 -7.33 25.09
C ILE A 418 15.25 -6.42 25.61
N ALA A 419 14.92 -5.41 26.41
CA ALA A 419 15.89 -4.46 26.99
C ALA A 419 16.91 -5.13 27.90
N ALA A 420 16.50 -6.16 28.66
CA ALA A 420 17.40 -6.93 29.51
C ALA A 420 18.34 -7.82 28.70
N THR A 421 17.88 -8.34 27.55
CA THR A 421 18.61 -9.38 26.78
C THR A 421 19.49 -8.79 25.69
N ILE A 422 19.01 -7.81 24.91
CA ILE A 422 19.67 -7.28 23.70
C ILE A 422 20.36 -5.95 24.05
N CYS A 423 21.58 -5.75 23.55
CA CYS A 423 22.28 -4.47 23.67
C CYS A 423 21.61 -3.39 22.80
N ASP A 424 21.86 -2.11 23.10
CA ASP A 424 21.18 -0.98 22.43
C ASP A 424 21.61 -0.83 20.96
N GLU A 425 22.84 -1.19 20.62
CA GLU A 425 23.40 -1.14 19.27
C GLU A 425 23.89 -2.52 18.82
N PRO A 426 22.99 -3.45 18.50
CA PRO A 426 23.39 -4.78 18.06
C PRO A 426 24.02 -4.74 16.66
N PRO A 427 24.98 -5.64 16.37
CA PRO A 427 25.57 -5.80 15.05
C PRO A 427 24.53 -6.14 14.00
N PHE A 428 24.90 -6.05 12.73
CA PHE A 428 23.98 -6.34 11.63
C PHE A 428 23.54 -7.80 11.59
N SER A 429 24.47 -8.73 11.82
CA SER A 429 24.21 -10.16 11.77
C SER A 429 24.32 -10.81 13.15
N VAL A 430 23.33 -11.60 13.53
CA VAL A 430 23.38 -12.41 14.76
C VAL A 430 24.51 -13.45 14.77
N ARG A 431 25.08 -13.77 13.59
CA ARG A 431 26.21 -14.70 13.45
C ARG A 431 27.56 -14.08 13.84
N GLU A 432 27.62 -12.77 13.99
CA GLU A 432 28.83 -12.06 14.40
C GLU A 432 29.04 -12.08 15.91
N GLY A 433 27.99 -12.39 16.68
CA GLY A 433 27.99 -12.28 18.14
C GLY A 433 28.00 -10.81 18.62
N GLY A 434 28.03 -10.59 19.92
CA GLY A 434 28.12 -9.26 20.52
C GLY A 434 26.80 -8.52 20.62
N PHE A 435 25.67 -9.20 20.49
CA PHE A 435 24.33 -8.58 20.55
C PHE A 435 23.59 -8.84 21.88
N ILE A 436 24.03 -9.76 22.71
CA ILE A 436 23.51 -9.96 24.08
C ILE A 436 24.08 -8.88 24.99
N ARG A 437 23.26 -8.31 25.86
CA ARG A 437 23.66 -7.27 26.83
C ARG A 437 24.64 -7.84 27.88
N ASP A 438 25.66 -7.05 28.24
CA ASP A 438 26.58 -7.41 29.32
C ASP A 438 25.78 -7.51 30.64
N GLY A 439 26.06 -8.55 31.42
CA GLY A 439 25.38 -8.85 32.69
C GLY A 439 24.10 -9.66 32.55
N PHE A 440 23.68 -10.04 31.35
CA PHE A 440 22.50 -10.86 31.13
C PHE A 440 22.77 -12.34 31.42
N ASP A 441 23.88 -12.88 30.91
CA ASP A 441 24.27 -14.28 31.12
C ASP A 441 25.72 -14.37 31.62
N GLN A 442 25.91 -15.09 32.73
CA GLN A 442 27.24 -15.17 33.40
C GLN A 442 28.27 -15.88 32.54
N GLU A 443 27.88 -16.90 31.77
CA GLU A 443 28.80 -17.65 30.91
C GLU A 443 29.23 -16.83 29.70
N VAL A 444 28.31 -16.05 29.09
CA VAL A 444 28.61 -15.10 28.02
C VAL A 444 29.64 -14.06 28.52
N ASP A 445 29.40 -13.50 29.70
CA ASP A 445 30.30 -12.50 30.31
C ASP A 445 31.67 -13.11 30.61
N ARG A 446 31.72 -14.35 31.14
CA ARG A 446 32.94 -15.09 31.38
C ARG A 446 33.75 -15.30 30.12
N LEU A 447 33.10 -15.76 29.05
CA LEU A 447 33.73 -16.02 27.75
C LEU A 447 34.21 -14.72 27.10
N ARG A 448 33.44 -13.65 27.16
CA ARG A 448 33.88 -12.32 26.70
C ARG A 448 35.09 -11.78 27.51
N HIS A 449 35.13 -12.05 28.82
CA HIS A 449 36.27 -11.69 29.64
C HIS A 449 37.52 -12.44 29.21
N ILE A 450 37.43 -13.74 28.92
CA ILE A 450 38.56 -14.53 28.39
C ILE A 450 39.05 -13.95 27.07
N LEU A 451 38.13 -13.56 26.16
CA LEU A 451 38.49 -12.96 24.88
C LEU A 451 39.19 -11.58 25.03
N LYS A 452 38.69 -10.74 25.94
CA LYS A 452 39.31 -9.43 26.24
C LYS A 452 40.68 -9.59 26.95
N SER A 453 40.74 -10.43 27.97
CA SER A 453 41.97 -10.70 28.70
C SER A 453 42.99 -11.46 27.87
N GLY A 454 42.54 -12.39 27.00
CA GLY A 454 43.42 -13.09 26.08
C GLY A 454 44.19 -12.18 25.14
N LYS A 455 43.60 -11.09 24.67
CA LYS A 455 44.35 -10.05 23.92
C LYS A 455 45.39 -9.31 24.77
N GLY A 456 45.05 -9.04 26.03
CA GLY A 456 46.01 -8.46 26.99
C GLY A 456 47.18 -9.41 27.29
N VAL A 457 46.90 -10.69 27.52
CA VAL A 457 47.92 -11.72 27.74
C VAL A 457 48.86 -11.89 26.55
N ILE A 458 48.33 -11.75 25.30
CA ILE A 458 49.18 -11.79 24.09
C ILE A 458 50.14 -10.61 24.07
N ILE A 459 49.69 -9.40 24.44
CA ILE A 459 50.59 -8.22 24.53
C ILE A 459 51.63 -8.39 25.60
N GLU A 460 51.25 -8.88 26.79
CA GLU A 460 52.17 -9.18 27.88
C GLU A 460 53.16 -10.28 27.49
N MET A 461 52.68 -11.35 26.81
CA MET A 461 53.53 -12.40 26.28
C MET A 461 54.54 -11.85 25.28
N GLU A 462 54.12 -10.99 24.38
CA GLU A 462 55.01 -10.29 23.42
C GLU A 462 56.11 -9.51 24.14
N ALA A 463 55.74 -8.75 25.18
CA ALA A 463 56.68 -7.97 25.97
C ALA A 463 57.67 -8.88 26.73
N LYS A 464 57.14 -9.92 27.39
CA LYS A 464 57.92 -10.92 28.14
C LYS A 464 58.89 -11.69 27.22
N GLU A 465 58.42 -12.09 26.03
CA GLU A 465 59.25 -12.78 25.06
C GLU A 465 60.33 -11.89 24.44
N ARG A 466 60.08 -10.58 24.26
CA ARG A 466 61.07 -9.60 23.86
C ARG A 466 62.14 -9.43 24.92
N GLU A 467 61.78 -9.36 26.17
CA GLU A 467 62.73 -9.21 27.30
C GLU A 467 63.56 -10.49 27.47
N ARG A 468 62.91 -11.69 27.40
CA ARG A 468 63.59 -13.00 27.56
C ARG A 468 64.55 -13.27 26.45
N THR A 469 64.20 -12.97 25.17
CA THR A 469 65.00 -13.27 24.00
C THR A 469 65.97 -12.18 23.59
N GLY A 470 65.78 -10.94 24.07
CA GLY A 470 66.54 -9.76 23.64
C GLY A 470 66.19 -9.29 22.21
N ILE A 471 65.25 -9.93 21.53
CA ILE A 471 64.87 -9.64 20.17
C ILE A 471 63.91 -8.45 20.14
N ARG A 472 64.40 -7.24 19.87
CA ARG A 472 63.61 -6.00 19.86
C ARG A 472 62.51 -5.92 18.79
N THR A 473 62.68 -6.66 17.71
CA THR A 473 61.75 -6.68 16.54
C THR A 473 60.69 -7.77 16.66
N LEU A 474 60.71 -8.61 17.71
CA LEU A 474 59.76 -9.69 17.91
C LEU A 474 58.35 -9.09 18.02
N LYS A 475 57.39 -9.66 17.26
CA LYS A 475 55.99 -9.33 17.28
C LYS A 475 55.17 -10.60 17.29
N ILE A 476 54.05 -10.58 18.07
CA ILE A 476 53.05 -11.62 17.95
C ILE A 476 51.95 -11.14 17.00
N GLY A 477 51.74 -11.84 15.90
CA GLY A 477 50.72 -11.57 14.90
C GLY A 477 49.73 -12.72 14.77
N TYR A 478 48.63 -12.47 14.07
CA TYR A 478 47.59 -13.45 13.74
C TYR A 478 47.42 -13.59 12.23
N ASN A 479 47.21 -14.81 11.74
CA ASN A 479 46.89 -15.11 10.35
C ASN A 479 45.82 -16.18 10.31
N LYS A 480 44.78 -15.98 9.49
CA LYS A 480 43.66 -16.95 9.37
C LYS A 480 44.08 -18.39 9.00
N VAL A 481 45.21 -18.58 8.28
CA VAL A 481 45.68 -19.89 7.85
C VAL A 481 46.58 -20.57 8.91
N PHE A 482 47.40 -19.78 9.64
CA PHE A 482 48.45 -20.30 10.54
C PHE A 482 48.17 -20.02 12.00
N GLY A 483 47.14 -19.23 12.33
CA GLY A 483 46.80 -18.80 13.69
C GLY A 483 47.75 -17.71 14.23
N TYR A 484 47.96 -17.67 15.56
CA TYR A 484 48.92 -16.78 16.20
C TYR A 484 50.33 -17.26 15.92
N TYR A 485 51.24 -16.33 15.66
CA TYR A 485 52.65 -16.60 15.40
C TYR A 485 53.53 -15.50 15.96
N ILE A 486 54.76 -15.87 16.30
CA ILE A 486 55.83 -14.95 16.67
C ILE A 486 56.63 -14.66 15.41
N GLU A 487 56.69 -13.40 15.00
CA GLU A 487 57.51 -12.98 13.82
C GLU A 487 58.82 -12.37 14.32
N VAL A 488 59.92 -12.89 13.79
CA VAL A 488 61.29 -12.46 14.05
C VAL A 488 61.94 -12.11 12.73
N SER A 489 62.56 -10.89 12.66
CA SER A 489 63.33 -10.46 11.47
C SER A 489 64.61 -11.29 11.27
N ASN A 490 65.01 -11.41 10.01
CA ASN A 490 66.21 -12.21 9.66
C ASN A 490 67.46 -11.78 10.42
N SER A 491 67.60 -10.51 10.84
CA SER A 491 68.73 -9.96 11.62
C SER A 491 68.89 -10.57 13.00
N PHE A 492 67.86 -11.22 13.55
CA PHE A 492 67.88 -11.79 14.92
C PHE A 492 67.62 -13.32 14.92
N LYS A 493 67.74 -13.95 13.75
CA LYS A 493 67.45 -15.38 13.59
C LYS A 493 68.29 -16.29 14.50
N ASP A 494 69.54 -15.95 14.72
CA ASP A 494 70.49 -16.71 15.54
C ASP A 494 70.23 -16.57 17.06
N GLN A 495 69.33 -15.64 17.46
CA GLN A 495 68.97 -15.41 18.84
C GLN A 495 67.64 -16.08 19.22
N VAL A 496 67.01 -16.82 18.24
CA VAL A 496 65.75 -17.53 18.46
C VAL A 496 66.00 -18.75 19.35
N PRO A 497 65.27 -18.91 20.48
CA PRO A 497 65.40 -20.06 21.33
C PRO A 497 65.02 -21.41 20.64
N ASP A 498 65.67 -22.50 21.02
CA ASP A 498 65.36 -23.87 20.52
C ASP A 498 63.89 -24.31 20.79
N THR A 499 63.25 -23.68 21.75
CA THR A 499 61.82 -23.91 22.10
C THR A 499 60.83 -23.35 21.07
N TYR A 500 61.28 -22.50 20.12
CA TYR A 500 60.43 -21.98 19.07
C TYR A 500 60.36 -22.97 17.87
N ILE A 501 59.12 -23.32 17.53
CA ILE A 501 58.87 -24.20 16.36
C ILE A 501 58.64 -23.31 15.13
N ARG A 502 59.52 -23.43 14.13
CA ARG A 502 59.39 -22.68 12.89
C ARG A 502 58.17 -23.14 12.06
N LYS A 503 57.31 -22.20 11.66
CA LYS A 503 56.13 -22.46 10.83
C LYS A 503 56.26 -21.96 9.41
N GLN A 504 56.84 -20.78 9.20
CA GLN A 504 56.93 -20.17 7.87
C GLN A 504 58.19 -19.30 7.77
N THR A 505 58.86 -19.37 6.60
CA THR A 505 59.95 -18.48 6.23
C THR A 505 59.39 -17.41 5.25
N LEU A 506 59.67 -16.14 5.56
CA LEU A 506 59.36 -14.97 4.75
C LEU A 506 60.63 -14.34 4.18
N VAL A 507 60.48 -13.43 3.22
CA VAL A 507 61.61 -12.69 2.64
C VAL A 507 62.37 -11.89 3.70
N ASN A 508 61.70 -11.29 4.66
CA ASN A 508 62.26 -10.38 5.68
C ASN A 508 62.30 -10.95 7.11
N GLY A 509 61.89 -12.20 7.32
CA GLY A 509 61.79 -12.76 8.69
C GLY A 509 61.27 -14.22 8.68
N GLU A 510 61.17 -14.80 9.84
CA GLU A 510 60.61 -16.11 10.07
C GLU A 510 59.50 -16.07 11.07
N ARG A 511 58.52 -16.96 10.95
CA ARG A 511 57.40 -17.09 11.85
C ARG A 511 57.50 -18.37 12.66
N TYR A 512 57.34 -18.23 13.94
CA TYR A 512 57.47 -19.30 14.93
C TYR A 512 56.17 -19.43 15.77
N ILE A 513 56.05 -20.57 16.46
CA ILE A 513 55.08 -20.83 17.47
C ILE A 513 55.74 -21.39 18.72
N THR A 514 55.13 -21.14 19.87
CA THR A 514 55.47 -21.80 21.13
C THR A 514 54.28 -22.61 21.64
N GLN A 515 54.51 -23.56 22.53
CA GLN A 515 53.41 -24.35 23.12
C GLN A 515 52.46 -23.46 23.90
N GLU A 516 52.98 -22.47 24.70
CA GLU A 516 52.18 -21.52 25.46
C GLU A 516 51.27 -20.66 24.53
N LEU A 517 51.82 -20.21 23.40
CA LEU A 517 51.04 -19.42 22.42
C LEU A 517 49.93 -20.27 21.78
N LYS A 518 50.21 -21.52 21.51
CA LYS A 518 49.24 -22.47 20.95
C LYS A 518 48.10 -22.83 21.92
N ASP A 519 48.45 -23.00 23.20
CA ASP A 519 47.44 -23.29 24.25
C ASP A 519 46.54 -22.07 24.50
N LEU A 520 47.12 -20.85 24.48
CA LEU A 520 46.36 -19.62 24.56
C LEU A 520 45.47 -19.41 23.35
N GLU A 521 45.99 -19.70 22.14
CA GLU A 521 45.21 -19.66 20.87
C GLU A 521 44.00 -20.58 20.94
N ASN A 522 44.18 -21.85 21.33
CA ASN A 522 43.10 -22.82 21.47
C ASN A 522 42.04 -22.33 22.44
N SER A 523 42.45 -21.75 23.56
CA SER A 523 41.52 -21.18 24.56
C SER A 523 40.71 -20.01 24.00
N ILE A 524 41.36 -19.10 23.24
CA ILE A 524 40.71 -17.93 22.64
C ILE A 524 39.75 -18.37 21.52
N LEU A 525 40.15 -19.29 20.62
CA LEU A 525 39.30 -19.78 19.54
C LEU A 525 38.09 -20.52 20.06
N THR A 526 38.28 -21.45 21.02
CA THR A 526 37.19 -22.16 21.67
C THR A 526 36.21 -21.21 22.37
N ALA A 527 36.70 -20.18 23.05
CA ALA A 527 35.87 -19.19 23.71
C ALA A 527 35.11 -18.33 22.67
N SER A 528 35.75 -17.99 21.53
CA SER A 528 35.11 -17.23 20.45
C SER A 528 33.95 -17.99 19.81
N ASP A 529 34.16 -19.24 19.45
CA ASP A 529 33.10 -20.05 18.84
C ASP A 529 31.96 -20.33 19.83
N ARG A 530 32.32 -20.58 21.10
CA ARG A 530 31.31 -20.88 22.13
C ARG A 530 30.47 -19.66 22.50
N VAL A 531 31.07 -18.44 22.59
CA VAL A 531 30.29 -17.23 22.90
C VAL A 531 29.28 -16.93 21.78
N VAL A 532 29.66 -17.06 20.50
CA VAL A 532 28.76 -16.84 19.38
C VAL A 532 27.61 -17.86 19.38
N ALA A 533 27.93 -19.15 19.63
CA ALA A 533 26.92 -20.20 19.71
C ALA A 533 25.93 -19.96 20.87
N LEU A 534 26.45 -19.61 22.07
CA LEU A 534 25.63 -19.37 23.25
C LEU A 534 24.74 -18.11 23.08
N GLU A 535 25.30 -17.04 22.53
CA GLU A 535 24.52 -15.83 22.23
C GLU A 535 23.39 -16.14 21.24
N TYR A 536 23.64 -16.97 20.23
CA TYR A 536 22.61 -17.40 19.29
C TYR A 536 21.53 -18.28 19.93
N GLU A 537 21.91 -19.18 20.87
CA GLU A 537 20.96 -19.97 21.67
C GLU A 537 20.04 -19.06 22.50
N LEU A 538 20.61 -18.08 23.20
CA LEU A 538 19.87 -17.08 24.00
C LEU A 538 18.96 -16.20 23.15
N PHE A 539 19.42 -15.80 21.98
CA PHE A 539 18.61 -15.03 21.02
C PHE A 539 17.44 -15.86 20.51
N THR A 540 17.66 -17.12 20.19
CA THR A 540 16.60 -18.03 19.71
C THR A 540 15.53 -18.21 20.79
N ALA A 541 15.93 -18.41 22.04
CA ALA A 541 15.00 -18.51 23.17
C ALA A 541 14.18 -17.21 23.35
N LEU A 542 14.81 -16.03 23.25
CA LEU A 542 14.10 -14.75 23.29
C LEU A 542 13.11 -14.63 22.13
N ARG A 543 13.51 -15.01 20.92
CA ARG A 543 12.66 -14.98 19.74
C ARG A 543 11.42 -15.87 19.90
N GLU A 544 11.58 -17.07 20.44
CA GLU A 544 10.46 -17.99 20.75
C GLU A 544 9.52 -17.42 21.82
N GLU A 545 10.05 -16.79 22.86
CA GLU A 545 9.26 -16.11 23.88
C GLU A 545 8.42 -14.96 23.30
N ILE A 546 9.00 -14.14 22.43
CA ILE A 546 8.28 -13.03 21.76
C ILE A 546 7.27 -13.59 20.75
N SER A 547 7.62 -14.66 20.03
CA SER A 547 6.71 -15.33 19.08
C SER A 547 5.46 -15.85 19.78
N ALA A 548 5.57 -16.35 20.99
CA ALA A 548 4.42 -16.78 21.79
C ALA A 548 3.47 -15.63 22.18
N ALA A 549 3.96 -14.38 22.17
CA ALA A 549 3.17 -13.17 22.44
C ALA A 549 2.69 -12.47 21.15
N ALA A 550 2.81 -13.11 19.96
CA ALA A 550 2.52 -12.50 18.67
C ALA A 550 1.11 -11.87 18.59
N GLU A 551 0.09 -12.57 19.07
CA GLU A 551 -1.30 -12.10 19.07
C GLU A 551 -1.48 -10.81 19.90
N ARG A 552 -0.81 -10.69 21.06
CA ARG A 552 -0.83 -9.48 21.89
C ARG A 552 -0.22 -8.29 21.16
N ILE A 553 0.93 -8.53 20.48
CA ILE A 553 1.63 -7.51 19.71
C ILE A 553 0.80 -7.06 18.52
N GLN A 554 0.17 -7.99 17.80
CA GLN A 554 -0.72 -7.68 16.66
C GLN A 554 -1.95 -6.86 17.10
N LYS A 555 -2.57 -7.20 18.24
CA LYS A 555 -3.68 -6.43 18.79
C LYS A 555 -3.26 -5.01 19.17
N ALA A 556 -2.14 -4.83 19.84
CA ALA A 556 -1.61 -3.51 20.15
C ALA A 556 -1.29 -2.70 18.88
N ALA A 557 -0.69 -3.34 17.87
CA ALA A 557 -0.42 -2.74 16.57
C ALA A 557 -1.70 -2.27 15.86
N ALA A 558 -2.79 -3.06 15.92
CA ALA A 558 -4.08 -2.72 15.34
C ALA A 558 -4.70 -1.50 16.04
N VAL A 559 -4.62 -1.40 17.38
CA VAL A 559 -5.08 -0.24 18.15
C VAL A 559 -4.32 1.02 17.77
N VAL A 560 -2.98 0.93 17.65
CA VAL A 560 -2.14 2.05 17.20
C VAL A 560 -2.49 2.47 15.78
N ALA A 561 -2.70 1.50 14.86
CA ALA A 561 -3.05 1.77 13.47
C ALA A 561 -4.39 2.50 13.36
N GLU A 562 -5.42 2.07 14.12
CA GLU A 562 -6.73 2.72 14.14
C GLU A 562 -6.64 4.12 14.74
N THR A 563 -5.91 4.29 15.84
CA THR A 563 -5.68 5.60 16.49
C THR A 563 -5.00 6.57 15.52
N ASP A 564 -3.98 6.14 14.80
CA ASP A 564 -3.25 6.95 13.82
C ASP A 564 -4.13 7.35 12.63
N ALA A 565 -4.94 6.43 12.11
CA ALA A 565 -5.89 6.72 11.04
C ALA A 565 -6.97 7.73 11.47
N LEU A 566 -7.50 7.61 12.70
CA LEU A 566 -8.45 8.58 13.27
C LEU A 566 -7.80 9.96 13.50
N CYS A 567 -6.57 9.99 14.00
CA CYS A 567 -5.80 11.23 14.13
C CYS A 567 -5.53 11.88 12.78
N SER A 568 -5.26 11.08 11.74
CA SER A 568 -5.10 11.57 10.37
C SER A 568 -6.37 12.25 9.86
N PHE A 569 -7.54 11.63 10.03
CA PHE A 569 -8.82 12.25 9.66
C PHE A 569 -9.08 13.54 10.43
N ALA A 570 -8.82 13.57 11.74
CA ALA A 570 -9.02 14.76 12.56
C ALA A 570 -8.05 15.90 12.17
N ALA A 571 -6.79 15.58 11.92
CA ALA A 571 -5.79 16.56 11.48
C ALA A 571 -6.17 17.18 10.11
N VAL A 572 -6.60 16.34 9.16
CA VAL A 572 -7.07 16.79 7.84
C VAL A 572 -8.33 17.65 7.97
N ALA A 573 -9.27 17.25 8.83
CA ALA A 573 -10.51 18.00 9.06
C ALA A 573 -10.25 19.41 9.61
N VAL A 574 -9.36 19.53 10.59
CA VAL A 574 -8.98 20.84 11.16
C VAL A 574 -8.21 21.68 10.16
N HIS A 575 -7.23 21.09 9.48
CA HIS A 575 -6.39 21.84 8.53
C HIS A 575 -7.18 22.39 7.34
N ASN A 576 -8.15 21.61 6.84
CA ASN A 576 -8.89 21.93 5.62
C ASN A 576 -10.30 22.45 5.91
N ASN A 577 -10.66 22.66 7.17
CA ASN A 577 -11.99 23.13 7.58
C ASN A 577 -13.11 22.23 7.02
N TYR A 578 -13.04 20.93 7.33
CA TYR A 578 -14.06 19.94 6.96
C TYR A 578 -15.11 19.81 8.06
N CYS A 579 -16.37 19.58 7.67
CA CYS A 579 -17.45 19.40 8.61
C CYS A 579 -17.75 17.91 8.90
N ARG A 580 -18.34 17.64 10.05
CA ARG A 580 -18.87 16.34 10.39
C ARG A 580 -20.14 16.08 9.55
N PRO A 581 -20.20 14.98 8.76
CA PRO A 581 -21.42 14.62 8.04
C PRO A 581 -22.43 13.95 8.99
N ASP A 582 -23.73 14.25 8.80
CA ASP A 582 -24.82 13.50 9.39
C ASP A 582 -25.17 12.32 8.49
N MET A 583 -25.12 11.10 9.05
CA MET A 583 -25.33 9.86 8.32
C MET A 583 -26.66 9.23 8.67
N ASP A 584 -27.44 8.85 7.66
CA ASP A 584 -28.73 8.17 7.86
C ASP A 584 -29.04 7.15 6.74
N GLU A 585 -30.23 6.54 6.82
CA GLU A 585 -30.74 5.58 5.81
C GLU A 585 -31.81 6.21 4.90
N SER A 586 -31.98 7.54 4.93
CA SER A 586 -33.05 8.24 4.19
C SER A 586 -32.88 8.23 2.68
N GLY A 587 -31.69 7.86 2.19
CA GLY A 587 -31.38 7.96 0.76
C GLY A 587 -31.22 9.39 0.24
N VAL A 588 -31.21 10.41 1.10
CA VAL A 588 -31.01 11.82 0.75
C VAL A 588 -29.53 12.15 0.78
N ILE A 589 -29.06 12.89 -0.23
CA ILE A 589 -27.73 13.51 -0.25
C ILE A 589 -27.92 15.03 -0.28
N GLU A 590 -27.55 15.68 0.81
CA GLU A 590 -27.64 17.13 0.95
C GLU A 590 -26.27 17.65 1.41
N ILE A 591 -25.67 18.50 0.57
CA ILE A 591 -24.32 19.04 0.78
C ILE A 591 -24.40 20.54 0.57
N HIS A 592 -24.02 21.32 1.58
CA HIS A 592 -23.94 22.77 1.49
C HIS A 592 -22.48 23.22 1.35
N ALA A 593 -22.25 24.11 0.41
CA ALA A 593 -20.91 24.64 0.10
C ALA A 593 -19.83 23.54 -0.05
N GLY A 594 -20.18 22.45 -0.75
CA GLY A 594 -19.27 21.34 -1.02
C GLY A 594 -18.06 21.78 -1.85
N ARG A 595 -16.90 21.21 -1.55
CA ARG A 595 -15.63 21.46 -2.23
C ARG A 595 -15.01 20.15 -2.69
N HIS A 596 -14.21 20.19 -3.75
CA HIS A 596 -13.52 18.99 -4.23
C HIS A 596 -12.23 18.78 -3.42
N PRO A 597 -12.10 17.70 -2.64
CA PRO A 597 -11.02 17.53 -1.65
C PRO A 597 -9.62 17.60 -2.26
N VAL A 598 -9.45 17.10 -3.48
CA VAL A 598 -8.15 17.06 -4.14
C VAL A 598 -7.88 18.37 -4.88
N VAL A 599 -8.85 18.87 -5.65
CA VAL A 599 -8.65 20.06 -6.47
C VAL A 599 -8.39 21.28 -5.60
N GLU A 600 -9.09 21.45 -4.46
CA GLU A 600 -8.85 22.56 -3.54
C GLU A 600 -7.42 22.59 -3.00
N GLN A 601 -6.79 21.43 -2.80
CA GLN A 601 -5.40 21.33 -2.33
C GLN A 601 -4.36 21.54 -3.45
N MET A 602 -4.77 21.37 -4.71
CA MET A 602 -3.89 21.57 -5.87
C MET A 602 -3.88 23.02 -6.36
N LEU A 603 -4.93 23.79 -6.04
CA LEU A 603 -5.00 25.21 -6.36
C LEU A 603 -4.07 26.01 -5.45
N LYS A 604 -3.13 26.78 -6.04
CA LYS A 604 -2.15 27.57 -5.28
C LYS A 604 -2.58 29.03 -5.12
N ASP A 605 -3.16 29.61 -6.18
CA ASP A 605 -3.38 31.05 -6.28
C ASP A 605 -4.87 31.46 -6.34
N THR A 606 -5.76 30.46 -6.36
CA THR A 606 -7.21 30.72 -6.47
C THR A 606 -7.97 29.86 -5.48
N LEU A 607 -9.01 30.43 -4.89
CA LEU A 607 -9.90 29.66 -4.01
C LEU A 607 -10.81 28.76 -4.85
N PHE A 608 -11.11 27.58 -4.31
CA PHE A 608 -12.11 26.68 -4.89
C PHE A 608 -13.51 27.28 -4.71
N VAL A 609 -14.34 27.26 -5.75
CA VAL A 609 -15.73 27.76 -5.69
C VAL A 609 -16.61 26.63 -5.14
N PRO A 610 -17.20 26.81 -3.94
CA PRO A 610 -18.03 25.77 -3.35
C PRO A 610 -19.41 25.68 -4.02
N ASN A 611 -19.97 24.46 -4.07
CA ASN A 611 -21.26 24.18 -4.67
C ASN A 611 -22.18 23.39 -3.76
N ASP A 612 -23.48 23.68 -3.83
CA ASP A 612 -24.51 22.94 -3.12
C ASP A 612 -24.95 21.74 -3.94
N THR A 613 -25.40 20.70 -3.27
CA THR A 613 -25.95 19.49 -3.88
C THR A 613 -27.17 19.02 -3.06
N PHE A 614 -28.26 18.77 -3.76
CA PHE A 614 -29.42 18.13 -3.17
C PHE A 614 -29.92 17.01 -4.07
N MET A 615 -30.01 15.79 -3.53
CA MET A 615 -30.58 14.63 -4.22
C MET A 615 -31.50 13.87 -3.25
N GLY A 616 -32.73 13.63 -3.67
CA GLY A 616 -33.73 12.98 -2.83
C GLY A 616 -34.51 11.89 -3.54
N GLU A 617 -35.25 11.09 -2.80
CA GLU A 617 -36.07 10.01 -3.40
C GLU A 617 -37.28 10.49 -4.18
N LYS A 618 -37.86 11.63 -3.84
CA LYS A 618 -39.08 12.14 -4.44
C LYS A 618 -38.81 13.29 -5.41
N GLU A 619 -37.92 14.17 -5.02
CA GLU A 619 -37.54 15.37 -5.73
C GLU A 619 -36.05 15.30 -6.02
N ASN A 620 -35.67 15.71 -7.23
CA ASN A 620 -34.27 15.77 -7.64
C ASN A 620 -33.51 14.43 -7.51
N ARG A 621 -34.05 13.39 -8.13
CA ARG A 621 -33.37 12.09 -8.19
C ARG A 621 -32.34 12.07 -9.30
N VAL A 622 -32.66 12.69 -10.44
CA VAL A 622 -31.77 12.84 -11.56
C VAL A 622 -31.46 14.32 -11.77
N ALA A 623 -30.23 14.70 -11.57
CA ALA A 623 -29.73 16.05 -11.85
C ALA A 623 -29.13 16.09 -13.26
N ILE A 624 -29.80 16.76 -14.18
CA ILE A 624 -29.31 16.98 -15.56
C ILE A 624 -28.46 18.23 -15.56
N ILE A 625 -27.15 18.09 -15.81
CA ILE A 625 -26.17 19.18 -15.69
C ILE A 625 -25.73 19.60 -17.08
N THR A 626 -26.10 20.83 -17.48
CA THR A 626 -25.72 21.40 -18.78
C THR A 626 -24.64 22.48 -18.63
N GLY A 627 -23.98 22.83 -19.72
CA GLY A 627 -22.95 23.86 -19.75
C GLY A 627 -21.72 23.47 -20.56
N PRO A 628 -20.78 24.41 -20.76
CA PRO A 628 -19.61 24.17 -21.60
C PRO A 628 -18.63 23.17 -20.96
N ASN A 629 -17.82 22.51 -21.82
CA ASN A 629 -16.66 21.77 -21.35
C ASN A 629 -15.67 22.75 -20.70
N MET A 630 -14.86 22.29 -19.78
CA MET A 630 -13.94 23.08 -18.96
C MET A 630 -14.60 23.97 -17.87
N ALA A 631 -15.93 24.11 -17.85
CA ALA A 631 -16.60 24.88 -16.82
C ALA A 631 -16.62 24.21 -15.44
N GLY A 632 -16.34 22.87 -15.38
CA GLY A 632 -16.21 22.12 -14.12
C GLY A 632 -17.32 21.12 -13.81
N LYS A 633 -18.16 20.71 -14.81
CA LYS A 633 -19.22 19.69 -14.64
C LYS A 633 -18.70 18.40 -14.03
N SER A 634 -17.71 17.79 -14.66
CA SER A 634 -17.11 16.52 -14.22
C SER A 634 -16.42 16.66 -12.84
N THR A 635 -15.81 17.82 -12.56
CA THR A 635 -15.23 18.15 -11.25
C THR A 635 -16.30 18.18 -10.15
N TYR A 636 -17.44 18.81 -10.44
CA TYR A 636 -18.57 18.86 -9.50
C TYR A 636 -19.15 17.46 -9.23
N MET A 637 -19.38 16.65 -10.26
CA MET A 637 -19.90 15.30 -10.08
C MET A 637 -18.93 14.42 -9.27
N ARG A 638 -17.62 14.50 -9.58
CA ARG A 638 -16.59 13.79 -8.79
C ARG A 638 -16.56 14.28 -7.34
N GLN A 639 -16.69 15.57 -7.11
CA GLN A 639 -16.80 16.16 -5.78
C GLN A 639 -17.89 15.51 -4.95
N VAL A 640 -19.10 15.35 -5.51
CA VAL A 640 -20.23 14.73 -4.82
C VAL A 640 -19.91 13.27 -4.47
N ALA A 641 -19.38 12.49 -5.42
CA ALA A 641 -19.01 11.11 -5.16
C ALA A 641 -17.94 10.98 -4.08
N LEU A 642 -16.90 11.84 -4.12
CA LEU A 642 -15.82 11.82 -3.13
C LEU A 642 -16.32 12.21 -1.73
N ILE A 643 -17.23 13.19 -1.62
CA ILE A 643 -17.85 13.57 -0.35
C ILE A 643 -18.66 12.42 0.22
N VAL A 644 -19.48 11.74 -0.59
CA VAL A 644 -20.24 10.55 -0.15
C VAL A 644 -19.31 9.43 0.30
N LEU A 645 -18.26 9.16 -0.46
CA LEU A 645 -17.26 8.13 -0.12
C LEU A 645 -16.55 8.46 1.19
N MET A 646 -16.06 9.71 1.36
CA MET A 646 -15.42 10.17 2.60
C MET A 646 -16.35 10.04 3.81
N ALA A 647 -17.62 10.42 3.65
CA ALA A 647 -18.62 10.28 4.72
C ALA A 647 -18.79 8.82 5.14
N GLN A 648 -18.88 7.88 4.18
CA GLN A 648 -19.02 6.44 4.47
C GLN A 648 -17.72 5.76 4.93
N MET A 649 -16.55 6.41 4.75
CA MET A 649 -15.33 6.00 5.45
C MET A 649 -15.34 6.35 6.94
N GLY A 650 -16.22 7.24 7.37
CA GLY A 650 -16.24 7.83 8.71
C GLY A 650 -15.30 9.02 8.86
N SER A 651 -14.93 9.68 7.77
CA SER A 651 -14.18 10.93 7.75
C SER A 651 -15.09 12.15 7.75
N PHE A 652 -14.58 13.28 8.20
CA PHE A 652 -15.19 14.58 7.93
C PHE A 652 -15.05 14.92 6.45
N VAL A 653 -15.94 15.79 5.95
CA VAL A 653 -16.11 16.07 4.54
C VAL A 653 -15.90 17.55 4.20
N PRO A 654 -15.39 17.88 2.99
CA PRO A 654 -15.13 19.23 2.54
C PRO A 654 -16.43 19.97 2.19
N ALA A 655 -17.19 20.36 3.19
CA ALA A 655 -18.45 21.09 3.07
C ALA A 655 -18.67 22.01 4.28
N ALA A 656 -19.62 22.92 4.20
CA ALA A 656 -20.09 23.69 5.35
C ALA A 656 -21.00 22.85 6.25
N SER A 657 -21.87 22.04 5.64
CA SER A 657 -22.66 21.00 6.29
C SER A 657 -23.00 19.90 5.27
N ALA A 658 -23.20 18.67 5.74
CA ALA A 658 -23.59 17.57 4.89
C ALA A 658 -24.48 16.59 5.65
N ARG A 659 -25.56 16.15 4.99
CA ARG A 659 -26.42 15.04 5.39
C ARG A 659 -26.40 14.00 4.28
N ILE A 660 -25.96 12.81 4.59
CA ILE A 660 -25.68 11.77 3.60
C ILE A 660 -26.41 10.48 3.96
N GLY A 661 -27.44 10.14 3.20
CA GLY A 661 -28.03 8.80 3.21
C GLY A 661 -27.07 7.79 2.60
N VAL A 662 -26.94 6.64 3.24
CA VAL A 662 -26.00 5.58 2.81
C VAL A 662 -26.27 5.17 1.36
N VAL A 663 -25.18 5.05 0.61
CA VAL A 663 -25.13 4.62 -0.79
C VAL A 663 -24.43 3.27 -0.85
N ASP A 664 -25.06 2.30 -1.54
CA ASP A 664 -24.53 0.93 -1.65
C ASP A 664 -23.42 0.79 -2.69
N ARG A 665 -23.50 1.57 -3.77
CA ARG A 665 -22.54 1.54 -4.90
C ARG A 665 -22.37 2.94 -5.49
N ILE A 666 -21.17 3.24 -5.94
CA ILE A 666 -20.89 4.42 -6.74
C ILE A 666 -20.39 3.95 -8.11
N PHE A 667 -21.13 4.29 -9.14
CA PHE A 667 -20.75 4.04 -10.52
C PHE A 667 -20.33 5.33 -11.21
N THR A 668 -19.29 5.25 -12.03
CA THR A 668 -18.80 6.40 -12.77
C THR A 668 -18.57 6.06 -14.24
N ARG A 669 -19.15 6.85 -15.11
CA ARG A 669 -18.81 6.89 -16.53
C ARG A 669 -18.35 8.31 -16.83
N ILE A 670 -17.03 8.54 -16.87
CA ILE A 670 -16.41 9.85 -17.04
C ILE A 670 -15.33 9.73 -18.12
N GLY A 671 -15.58 10.31 -19.30
CA GLY A 671 -14.63 10.41 -20.41
C GLY A 671 -14.07 9.08 -20.93
N ALA A 672 -13.92 8.90 -22.22
CA ALA A 672 -13.26 7.72 -22.78
C ALA A 672 -11.73 7.84 -22.57
N SER A 673 -11.09 6.86 -21.92
CA SER A 673 -9.70 6.55 -22.22
C SER A 673 -9.71 5.62 -23.44
N ASP A 674 -9.09 6.01 -24.55
CA ASP A 674 -8.89 5.14 -25.70
C ASP A 674 -8.11 3.90 -25.25
N ASP A 675 -8.81 2.78 -25.08
CA ASP A 675 -8.16 1.48 -24.91
C ASP A 675 -7.94 0.87 -26.29
N LEU A 676 -6.92 1.37 -26.99
CA LEU A 676 -6.51 0.89 -28.31
C LEU A 676 -6.12 -0.59 -28.32
N SER A 677 -5.83 -1.17 -27.13
CA SER A 677 -5.39 -2.56 -27.00
C SER A 677 -6.52 -3.58 -27.22
N ALA A 678 -7.78 -3.20 -26.96
CA ALA A 678 -8.93 -4.09 -27.07
C ALA A 678 -9.57 -4.10 -28.48
N GLY A 679 -9.14 -3.24 -29.41
CA GLY A 679 -9.67 -3.18 -30.79
C GLY A 679 -11.17 -2.79 -30.89
N GLN A 680 -11.75 -2.29 -29.79
CA GLN A 680 -13.15 -1.85 -29.74
C GLN A 680 -13.24 -0.35 -30.02
N SER A 681 -14.36 0.07 -30.67
CA SER A 681 -14.62 1.49 -30.83
C SER A 681 -14.93 2.14 -29.49
N THR A 682 -14.55 3.41 -29.34
CA THR A 682 -14.83 4.21 -28.11
C THR A 682 -16.32 4.20 -27.74
N PHE A 683 -17.19 4.19 -28.73
CA PHE A 683 -18.65 4.08 -28.56
C PHE A 683 -19.07 2.72 -27.99
N MET A 684 -18.47 1.61 -28.47
CA MET A 684 -18.78 0.27 -27.95
C MET A 684 -18.34 0.12 -26.51
N VAL A 685 -17.16 0.64 -26.15
CA VAL A 685 -16.67 0.67 -24.75
C VAL A 685 -17.63 1.47 -23.88
N GLU A 686 -18.06 2.66 -24.34
CA GLU A 686 -19.03 3.49 -23.64
C GLU A 686 -20.34 2.75 -23.40
N MET A 687 -20.90 2.10 -24.42
CA MET A 687 -22.16 1.38 -24.29
C MET A 687 -22.03 0.15 -23.38
N SER A 688 -20.88 -0.53 -23.39
CA SER A 688 -20.63 -1.65 -22.48
C SER A 688 -20.58 -1.20 -21.02
N GLU A 689 -19.89 -0.08 -20.73
CA GLU A 689 -19.83 0.50 -19.37
C GLU A 689 -21.22 0.95 -18.89
N VAL A 690 -21.99 1.62 -19.76
CA VAL A 690 -23.37 2.04 -19.42
C VAL A 690 -24.27 0.82 -19.20
N SER A 691 -24.15 -0.22 -20.02
CA SER A 691 -24.90 -1.48 -19.87
C SER A 691 -24.58 -2.13 -18.50
N GLU A 692 -23.32 -2.23 -18.14
CA GLU A 692 -22.87 -2.76 -16.85
C GLU A 692 -23.47 -1.97 -15.67
N ILE A 693 -23.39 -0.64 -15.74
CA ILE A 693 -23.98 0.25 -14.73
C ILE A 693 -25.48 -0.01 -14.57
N LEU A 694 -26.23 -0.03 -15.67
CA LEU A 694 -27.69 -0.17 -15.64
C LEU A 694 -28.16 -1.56 -15.19
N HIS A 695 -27.35 -2.60 -15.38
CA HIS A 695 -27.66 -3.96 -14.90
C HIS A 695 -27.38 -4.13 -13.40
N HIS A 696 -26.34 -3.47 -12.86
CA HIS A 696 -25.88 -3.72 -11.48
C HIS A 696 -26.25 -2.60 -10.49
N ALA A 697 -26.69 -1.44 -10.98
CA ALA A 697 -27.14 -0.36 -10.12
C ALA A 697 -28.45 -0.72 -9.40
N THR A 698 -28.58 -0.23 -8.18
CA THR A 698 -29.80 -0.34 -7.36
C THR A 698 -30.41 1.05 -7.13
N LYS A 699 -31.60 1.10 -6.52
CA LYS A 699 -32.21 2.37 -6.13
C LYS A 699 -31.39 3.18 -5.12
N ASN A 700 -30.48 2.52 -4.39
CA ASN A 700 -29.60 3.14 -3.39
C ASN A 700 -28.24 3.57 -3.98
N SER A 701 -27.97 3.26 -5.24
CA SER A 701 -26.71 3.59 -5.89
C SER A 701 -26.64 5.06 -6.27
N LEU A 702 -25.41 5.58 -6.38
CA LEU A 702 -25.09 6.90 -6.94
C LEU A 702 -24.42 6.72 -8.29
N LEU A 703 -25.05 7.24 -9.34
CA LEU A 703 -24.57 7.17 -10.70
C LEU A 703 -23.98 8.50 -11.15
N ILE A 704 -22.81 8.49 -11.74
CA ILE A 704 -22.15 9.64 -12.34
C ILE A 704 -21.92 9.35 -13.80
N LEU A 705 -22.76 9.96 -14.64
CA LEU A 705 -22.79 9.73 -16.07
C LEU A 705 -22.42 11.01 -16.81
N ASP A 706 -21.27 11.01 -17.47
CA ASP A 706 -20.72 12.19 -18.14
C ASP A 706 -20.68 11.96 -19.65
N GLU A 707 -21.38 12.83 -20.39
CA GLU A 707 -21.39 12.90 -21.84
C GLU A 707 -21.78 11.59 -22.57
N ILE A 708 -22.84 10.93 -22.12
CA ILE A 708 -23.34 9.69 -22.74
C ILE A 708 -23.88 9.98 -24.14
N GLY A 709 -23.55 9.11 -25.12
CA GLY A 709 -24.02 9.18 -26.51
C GLY A 709 -23.16 10.05 -27.44
N ARG A 710 -21.99 10.52 -26.99
CA ARG A 710 -21.12 11.39 -27.80
C ARG A 710 -20.39 10.67 -28.93
N GLY A 711 -20.20 9.37 -28.82
CA GLY A 711 -19.42 8.56 -29.77
C GLY A 711 -20.15 8.15 -31.08
N THR A 712 -21.39 8.63 -31.31
CA THR A 712 -22.22 8.27 -32.48
C THR A 712 -22.90 9.49 -33.11
N SER A 713 -23.85 9.27 -34.04
CA SER A 713 -24.61 10.35 -34.66
C SER A 713 -25.43 11.12 -33.62
N THR A 714 -25.65 12.43 -33.83
CA THR A 714 -26.33 13.31 -32.87
C THR A 714 -27.68 12.77 -32.42
N PHE A 715 -28.52 12.31 -33.34
CA PHE A 715 -29.86 11.82 -33.04
C PHE A 715 -29.86 10.46 -32.32
N ASP A 716 -28.98 9.54 -32.73
CA ASP A 716 -28.86 8.25 -32.05
C ASP A 716 -28.30 8.45 -30.62
N GLY A 717 -27.23 9.28 -30.46
CA GLY A 717 -26.64 9.58 -29.19
C GLY A 717 -27.61 10.25 -28.22
N MET A 718 -28.36 11.24 -28.68
CA MET A 718 -29.42 11.92 -27.93
C MET A 718 -30.54 10.95 -27.52
N SER A 719 -30.97 10.07 -28.42
CA SER A 719 -32.02 9.10 -28.13
C SER A 719 -31.58 8.11 -27.05
N ILE A 720 -30.35 7.62 -27.12
CA ILE A 720 -29.77 6.75 -26.09
C ILE A 720 -29.64 7.50 -24.76
N ALA A 721 -29.07 8.71 -24.76
CA ALA A 721 -28.90 9.50 -23.54
C ALA A 721 -30.25 9.77 -22.86
N ARG A 722 -31.30 10.12 -23.62
CA ARG A 722 -32.65 10.32 -23.12
C ARG A 722 -33.22 9.04 -22.49
N ALA A 723 -33.12 7.92 -23.19
CA ALA A 723 -33.60 6.63 -22.69
C ALA A 723 -32.89 6.20 -21.40
N VAL A 724 -31.59 6.45 -21.28
CA VAL A 724 -30.81 6.20 -20.04
C VAL A 724 -31.30 7.06 -18.89
N VAL A 725 -31.54 8.36 -19.12
CA VAL A 725 -32.09 9.28 -18.09
C VAL A 725 -33.47 8.81 -17.65
N GLU A 726 -34.37 8.48 -18.60
CA GLU A 726 -35.71 7.97 -18.29
C GLU A 726 -35.67 6.66 -17.49
N TYR A 727 -34.76 5.73 -17.85
CA TYR A 727 -34.55 4.48 -17.11
C TYR A 727 -34.05 4.70 -15.70
N CYS A 728 -33.07 5.58 -15.52
CA CYS A 728 -32.53 5.91 -14.19
C CYS A 728 -33.56 6.62 -13.28
N ALA A 729 -34.43 7.44 -13.83
CA ALA A 729 -35.42 8.19 -13.09
C ALA A 729 -36.65 7.35 -12.70
N ASP A 730 -37.02 6.35 -13.50
CA ASP A 730 -38.21 5.52 -13.23
C ASP A 730 -37.99 4.59 -12.04
N LYS A 731 -38.76 4.81 -10.96
CA LYS A 731 -38.73 3.98 -9.75
C LYS A 731 -39.08 2.51 -9.97
N LYS A 732 -39.80 2.20 -11.04
CA LYS A 732 -40.17 0.81 -11.35
C LYS A 732 -39.04 0.08 -12.07
N LEU A 733 -38.16 0.80 -12.76
CA LEU A 733 -37.03 0.25 -13.48
C LEU A 733 -35.79 0.26 -12.60
N LEU A 734 -35.28 1.45 -12.26
CA LEU A 734 -34.08 1.60 -11.44
C LEU A 734 -34.28 2.55 -10.26
N GLY A 735 -34.60 3.81 -10.52
CA GLY A 735 -34.84 4.81 -9.47
C GLY A 735 -33.58 5.24 -8.70
N ALA A 736 -32.38 5.16 -9.32
CA ALA A 736 -31.12 5.52 -8.71
C ALA A 736 -30.86 7.03 -8.70
N LYS A 737 -30.07 7.49 -7.72
CA LYS A 737 -29.56 8.86 -7.67
C LYS A 737 -28.54 9.06 -8.79
N THR A 738 -28.81 9.99 -9.71
CA THR A 738 -28.02 10.14 -10.92
C THR A 738 -27.60 11.59 -11.14
N LEU A 739 -26.30 11.85 -11.27
CA LEU A 739 -25.74 13.07 -11.80
C LEU A 739 -25.42 12.84 -13.28
N PHE A 740 -26.12 13.52 -14.17
CA PHE A 740 -26.04 13.33 -15.60
C PHE A 740 -25.56 14.61 -16.29
N ALA A 741 -24.29 14.63 -16.70
CA ALA A 741 -23.78 15.77 -17.47
C ALA A 741 -23.93 15.54 -18.97
N THR A 742 -24.41 16.54 -19.69
CA THR A 742 -24.69 16.42 -21.13
C THR A 742 -24.47 17.72 -21.88
N HIS A 743 -24.28 17.60 -23.19
CA HIS A 743 -24.30 18.70 -24.15
C HIS A 743 -25.60 18.80 -24.95
N TYR A 744 -26.46 17.80 -24.77
CA TYR A 744 -27.78 17.80 -25.44
C TYR A 744 -28.72 18.71 -24.63
N HIS A 745 -28.96 19.93 -25.13
CA HIS A 745 -29.85 20.90 -24.50
C HIS A 745 -31.31 20.40 -24.50
N GLU A 746 -31.68 19.58 -25.47
CA GLU A 746 -33.01 19.00 -25.60
C GLU A 746 -33.39 18.14 -24.38
N LEU A 747 -32.40 17.57 -23.67
CA LEU A 747 -32.66 16.78 -22.47
C LEU A 747 -33.16 17.65 -21.28
N THR A 748 -33.03 18.97 -21.36
CA THR A 748 -33.56 19.88 -20.30
C THR A 748 -35.11 19.88 -20.29
N GLU A 749 -35.76 19.50 -21.38
CA GLU A 749 -37.23 19.34 -21.43
C GLU A 749 -37.74 18.23 -20.49
N LEU A 750 -36.88 17.29 -20.12
CA LEU A 750 -37.23 16.17 -19.25
C LEU A 750 -37.65 16.63 -17.85
N GLU A 751 -37.22 17.79 -17.35
CA GLU A 751 -37.67 18.36 -16.08
C GLU A 751 -39.18 18.54 -16.06
N ASN A 752 -39.78 18.91 -17.19
CA ASN A 752 -41.23 19.14 -17.31
C ASN A 752 -42.03 17.84 -17.48
N THR A 753 -41.39 16.77 -17.95
CA THR A 753 -42.09 15.54 -18.34
C THR A 753 -41.76 14.33 -17.42
N LEU A 754 -40.64 14.37 -16.70
CA LEU A 754 -40.10 13.25 -15.93
C LEU A 754 -40.05 13.60 -14.43
N PRO A 755 -40.90 13.01 -13.59
CA PRO A 755 -40.88 13.25 -12.17
C PRO A 755 -39.53 12.91 -11.52
N GLY A 756 -38.95 13.86 -10.80
CA GLY A 756 -37.66 13.68 -10.13
C GLY A 756 -36.44 14.03 -10.97
N ALA A 757 -36.61 14.49 -12.21
CA ALA A 757 -35.55 15.11 -12.98
C ALA A 757 -35.52 16.61 -12.73
N VAL A 758 -34.35 17.17 -12.49
CA VAL A 758 -34.12 18.63 -12.25
C VAL A 758 -32.93 19.09 -13.04
N ASN A 759 -33.06 20.25 -13.70
CA ASN A 759 -31.99 20.82 -14.46
C ASN A 759 -31.07 21.70 -13.62
N TYR A 760 -29.80 21.60 -13.94
CA TYR A 760 -28.74 22.44 -13.42
C TYR A 760 -27.86 22.94 -14.56
N ASN A 761 -27.31 24.15 -14.40
CA ASN A 761 -26.32 24.67 -15.32
C ASN A 761 -25.10 25.20 -14.56
N ILE A 762 -23.97 25.30 -15.26
CA ILE A 762 -22.81 25.98 -14.74
C ILE A 762 -22.88 27.46 -15.11
N ALA A 763 -22.82 28.35 -14.09
CA ALA A 763 -22.86 29.76 -14.28
C ALA A 763 -21.67 30.28 -15.08
N VAL A 764 -22.01 31.07 -16.10
CA VAL A 764 -21.06 31.72 -17.00
C VAL A 764 -21.36 33.26 -16.99
N LYS A 765 -20.31 34.05 -16.84
CA LYS A 765 -20.43 35.52 -16.94
C LYS A 765 -19.74 35.99 -18.21
N THR A 766 -20.48 36.70 -19.03
CA THR A 766 -19.94 37.35 -20.22
C THR A 766 -19.46 38.78 -19.88
N ARG A 767 -18.23 39.11 -20.27
CA ARG A 767 -17.68 40.47 -20.16
C ARG A 767 -17.21 40.93 -21.53
N GLY A 768 -18.10 41.60 -22.26
CA GLY A 768 -17.89 41.89 -23.67
C GLY A 768 -17.86 40.61 -24.51
N GLU A 769 -16.78 40.39 -25.24
CA GLU A 769 -16.55 39.16 -26.02
C GLU A 769 -15.88 38.02 -25.21
N ASP A 770 -15.50 38.27 -23.96
CA ASP A 770 -14.83 37.24 -23.13
C ASP A 770 -15.81 36.56 -22.19
N ILE A 771 -15.53 35.29 -21.94
CA ILE A 771 -16.31 34.46 -21.03
C ILE A 771 -15.50 34.09 -19.79
N ILE A 772 -16.11 34.28 -18.64
CA ILE A 772 -15.57 33.88 -17.34
C ILE A 772 -16.46 32.77 -16.79
N PHE A 773 -15.86 31.57 -16.61
CA PHE A 773 -16.52 30.46 -15.95
C PHE A 773 -16.53 30.69 -14.44
N LEU A 774 -17.71 30.90 -13.88
CA LEU A 774 -17.88 31.14 -12.43
C LEU A 774 -17.74 29.84 -11.63
N ARG A 775 -17.80 28.66 -12.28
CA ARG A 775 -17.71 27.34 -11.66
C ARG A 775 -18.79 27.08 -10.59
N LYS A 776 -19.88 27.86 -10.61
CA LYS A 776 -21.03 27.73 -9.71
C LYS A 776 -22.15 26.99 -10.43
N ILE A 777 -22.69 25.94 -9.79
CA ILE A 777 -23.87 25.20 -10.24
C ILE A 777 -25.12 25.97 -9.81
N LEU A 778 -26.01 26.25 -10.75
CA LEU A 778 -27.27 26.92 -10.51
C LEU A 778 -28.44 26.08 -11.01
N PRO A 779 -29.62 26.15 -10.38
CA PRO A 779 -30.83 25.54 -10.92
C PRO A 779 -31.24 26.10 -12.29
N GLY A 780 -31.84 25.24 -13.13
CA GLY A 780 -32.28 25.57 -14.49
C GLY A 780 -31.34 25.08 -15.59
N GLY A 781 -31.79 25.05 -16.82
CA GLY A 781 -31.04 24.65 -18.01
C GLY A 781 -30.13 25.77 -18.52
N ALA A 782 -29.08 25.43 -19.28
CA ALA A 782 -28.26 26.40 -20.00
C ALA A 782 -28.94 26.78 -21.31
N ASP A 783 -29.09 28.09 -21.56
CA ASP A 783 -29.79 28.61 -22.74
C ASP A 783 -28.91 28.64 -24.01
N ARG A 784 -27.58 28.48 -23.89
CA ARG A 784 -26.64 28.63 -25.02
C ARG A 784 -25.47 27.65 -24.92
N SER A 785 -24.99 27.22 -26.08
CA SER A 785 -23.70 26.55 -26.19
C SER A 785 -22.54 27.56 -26.22
N TYR A 786 -21.42 27.26 -25.61
CA TYR A 786 -20.23 28.11 -25.52
C TYR A 786 -19.01 27.49 -26.23
N GLY A 787 -19.23 26.58 -27.20
CA GLY A 787 -18.13 25.86 -27.86
C GLY A 787 -17.16 26.77 -28.62
N ILE A 788 -17.65 27.82 -29.30
CA ILE A 788 -16.81 28.76 -30.05
C ILE A 788 -15.97 29.60 -29.12
N GLU A 789 -16.51 29.99 -27.99
CA GLU A 789 -15.82 30.75 -26.96
C GLU A 789 -14.70 29.92 -26.27
N VAL A 790 -14.97 28.65 -26.00
CA VAL A 790 -13.95 27.73 -25.53
C VAL A 790 -12.83 27.56 -26.57
N ALA A 791 -13.17 27.46 -27.86
CA ALA A 791 -12.21 27.40 -28.94
C ALA A 791 -11.33 28.72 -29.01
N LYS A 792 -11.92 29.89 -28.72
CA LYS A 792 -11.19 31.13 -28.57
C LYS A 792 -10.17 31.06 -27.43
N LEU A 793 -10.58 30.58 -26.25
CA LEU A 793 -9.70 30.40 -25.09
C LEU A 793 -8.57 29.39 -25.37
N ALA A 794 -8.83 28.38 -26.20
CA ALA A 794 -7.83 27.40 -26.65
C ALA A 794 -6.84 27.96 -27.69
N GLY A 795 -7.04 29.20 -28.16
CA GLY A 795 -6.13 29.89 -29.07
C GLY A 795 -6.37 29.56 -30.56
N LEU A 796 -7.60 29.14 -30.95
CA LEU A 796 -7.92 28.98 -32.37
C LEU A 796 -7.79 30.31 -33.12
N PRO A 797 -7.33 30.34 -34.41
CA PRO A 797 -7.22 31.57 -35.21
C PRO A 797 -8.56 32.29 -35.37
N GLU A 798 -8.55 33.62 -35.23
CA GLU A 798 -9.78 34.44 -35.25
C GLU A 798 -10.60 34.29 -36.56
N LYS A 799 -9.93 34.02 -37.68
CA LYS A 799 -10.63 33.76 -38.97
C LYS A 799 -11.51 32.50 -38.89
N VAL A 800 -11.07 31.46 -38.16
CA VAL A 800 -11.83 30.21 -37.95
C VAL A 800 -13.00 30.48 -37.01
N LEU A 801 -12.77 31.25 -35.94
CA LEU A 801 -13.81 31.61 -34.95
C LEU A 801 -14.92 32.45 -35.58
N SER A 802 -14.55 33.46 -36.36
CA SER A 802 -15.52 34.31 -37.08
C SER A 802 -16.36 33.50 -38.07
N ARG A 803 -15.75 32.58 -38.81
CA ARG A 803 -16.46 31.67 -39.71
C ARG A 803 -17.39 30.71 -38.96
N ALA A 804 -16.92 30.15 -37.84
CA ALA A 804 -17.73 29.27 -37.00
C ALA A 804 -18.97 29.98 -36.44
N ARG A 805 -18.86 31.28 -36.01
CA ARG A 805 -20.00 32.05 -35.55
C ARG A 805 -21.03 32.28 -36.70
N ALA A 806 -20.55 32.61 -37.90
CA ALA A 806 -21.42 32.79 -39.06
C ALA A 806 -22.17 31.48 -39.43
N ILE A 807 -21.49 30.32 -39.37
CA ILE A 807 -22.11 29.01 -39.60
C ILE A 807 -23.14 28.69 -38.51
N LEU A 808 -22.79 28.94 -37.22
CA LEU A 808 -23.73 28.68 -36.13
C LEU A 808 -25.00 29.48 -36.28
N THR A 809 -24.92 30.79 -36.61
CA THR A 809 -26.08 31.64 -36.85
C THR A 809 -26.95 31.12 -38.02
N GLN A 810 -26.34 30.60 -39.06
CA GLN A 810 -27.04 30.01 -40.20
C GLN A 810 -27.79 28.73 -39.79
N LEU A 811 -27.13 27.80 -39.06
CA LEU A 811 -27.73 26.56 -38.56
C LEU A 811 -28.89 26.81 -37.58
N GLU A 812 -28.76 27.82 -36.71
CA GLU A 812 -29.83 28.23 -35.81
C GLU A 812 -31.08 28.75 -36.54
N GLN A 813 -30.88 29.53 -37.63
CA GLN A 813 -31.97 29.98 -38.48
C GLN A 813 -32.67 28.88 -39.26
N GLU A 814 -31.92 27.89 -39.76
CA GLU A 814 -32.45 26.77 -40.52
C GLU A 814 -33.26 25.80 -39.66
N ASN A 815 -32.89 25.60 -38.39
CA ASN A 815 -33.54 24.70 -37.46
C ASN A 815 -34.71 25.27 -36.67
N GLY A 816 -35.11 26.54 -36.94
CA GLY A 816 -36.32 27.14 -36.36
C GLY A 816 -36.30 27.34 -34.85
N VAL A 817 -35.11 27.34 -34.24
CA VAL A 817 -34.94 27.58 -32.80
C VAL A 817 -35.09 29.07 -32.53
N GLN A 818 -36.31 29.53 -32.21
CA GLN A 818 -36.54 30.86 -31.69
C GLN A 818 -35.99 30.90 -30.25
N TYR A 819 -34.83 31.47 -30.06
CA TYR A 819 -34.39 31.89 -28.72
C TYR A 819 -35.26 33.06 -28.24
N VAL A 820 -36.11 32.81 -27.26
CA VAL A 820 -36.72 33.84 -26.47
C VAL A 820 -35.59 34.54 -25.71
N ALA A 821 -35.30 35.77 -26.11
CA ALA A 821 -34.31 36.62 -25.40
C ALA A 821 -34.71 36.66 -23.92
N PRO A 822 -33.82 36.38 -23.00
CA PRO A 822 -34.12 36.50 -21.58
C PRO A 822 -34.54 37.92 -21.30
N ARG A 823 -35.71 38.08 -20.68
CA ARG A 823 -36.06 39.34 -20.04
C ARG A 823 -34.84 39.70 -19.18
N GLN A 824 -34.23 40.86 -19.47
CA GLN A 824 -33.33 41.50 -18.54
C GLN A 824 -34.14 41.78 -17.26
N GLU A 825 -34.06 40.86 -16.33
CA GLU A 825 -34.31 41.22 -14.95
C GLU A 825 -33.24 42.22 -14.59
N THR A 826 -33.65 43.48 -14.56
CA THR A 826 -32.91 44.54 -13.88
C THR A 826 -32.76 44.04 -12.46
N GLU A 827 -31.57 43.49 -12.16
CA GLU A 827 -31.17 43.21 -10.77
C GLU A 827 -31.32 44.55 -10.02
N GLN A 828 -32.41 44.68 -9.29
CA GLN A 828 -32.41 45.52 -8.12
C GLN A 828 -31.39 44.92 -7.16
N MET A 829 -30.15 45.42 -7.22
CA MET A 829 -29.16 45.14 -6.21
C MET A 829 -29.80 45.45 -4.85
N SER A 830 -30.00 44.44 -4.02
CA SER A 830 -30.47 44.64 -2.66
C SER A 830 -29.43 45.51 -1.93
N LEU A 831 -29.88 46.35 -1.02
CA LEU A 831 -28.99 47.20 -0.19
C LEU A 831 -27.89 46.38 0.51
N ALA A 832 -28.17 45.08 0.81
CA ALA A 832 -27.20 44.14 1.36
C ALA A 832 -26.06 43.80 0.39
N ALA A 833 -26.33 43.59 -0.91
CA ALA A 833 -25.30 43.32 -1.93
C ALA A 833 -24.39 44.55 -2.19
N MET A 834 -24.89 45.79 -2.00
CA MET A 834 -24.05 46.99 -2.03
C MET A 834 -23.13 47.07 -0.82
N GLY A 835 -23.59 46.71 0.38
CA GLY A 835 -22.77 46.66 1.59
C GLY A 835 -21.63 45.59 1.52
N GLU A 836 -21.93 44.42 0.97
CA GLU A 836 -20.91 43.36 0.74
C GLU A 836 -19.85 43.80 -0.27
N ALA A 837 -20.24 44.44 -1.37
CA ALA A 837 -19.31 44.96 -2.38
C ALA A 837 -18.40 46.06 -1.82
N GLU A 838 -18.93 46.97 -1.02
CA GLU A 838 -18.16 48.04 -0.36
C GLU A 838 -17.23 47.47 0.74
N ALA A 839 -17.65 46.47 1.49
CA ALA A 839 -16.82 45.85 2.50
C ALA A 839 -15.64 45.09 1.86
N LEU A 840 -15.85 44.34 0.77
CA LEU A 840 -14.82 43.67 0.00
C LEU A 840 -13.81 44.63 -0.63
N ASP A 841 -14.28 45.79 -1.13
CA ASP A 841 -13.41 46.81 -1.74
C ASP A 841 -12.57 47.53 -0.69
N ALA A 842 -13.14 47.80 0.49
CA ALA A 842 -12.41 48.33 1.64
C ALA A 842 -11.34 47.36 2.14
N LEU A 843 -11.64 46.03 2.19
CA LEU A 843 -10.71 45.00 2.60
C LEU A 843 -9.53 44.85 1.61
N ARG A 844 -9.81 44.99 0.29
CA ARG A 844 -8.76 44.94 -0.76
C ARG A 844 -7.80 46.13 -0.71
N ARG A 845 -8.23 47.27 -0.19
CA ARG A 845 -7.42 48.49 -0.04
C ARG A 845 -6.68 48.54 1.31
N CYS A 846 -7.00 47.65 2.23
CA CYS A 846 -6.39 47.62 3.54
C CYS A 846 -4.92 47.15 3.42
N GLN A 847 -4.04 47.77 4.18
CA GLN A 847 -2.64 47.38 4.35
C GLN A 847 -2.39 46.97 5.79
N PRO A 848 -2.63 45.71 6.15
CA PRO A 848 -2.57 45.24 7.54
C PRO A 848 -1.22 45.49 8.23
N ASP A 849 -0.12 45.42 7.47
CA ASP A 849 1.24 45.62 7.97
C ASP A 849 1.55 47.04 8.44
N THR A 850 0.70 48.03 8.10
CA THR A 850 0.88 49.42 8.49
C THR A 850 -0.09 49.90 9.57
N MET A 851 -0.99 49.02 10.03
CA MET A 851 -2.03 49.35 10.99
C MET A 851 -1.64 48.95 12.41
N THR A 852 -1.94 49.82 13.37
CA THR A 852 -1.85 49.45 14.79
C THR A 852 -2.97 48.46 15.18
N PRO A 853 -2.84 47.68 16.25
CA PRO A 853 -3.88 46.75 16.70
C PRO A 853 -5.26 47.42 16.93
N ILE A 854 -5.29 48.67 17.38
CA ILE A 854 -6.51 49.43 17.61
C ILE A 854 -7.17 49.85 16.29
N GLU A 855 -6.37 50.28 15.32
CA GLU A 855 -6.84 50.62 13.98
C GLU A 855 -7.39 49.41 13.25
N ALA A 856 -6.72 48.27 13.35
CA ALA A 856 -7.19 47.01 12.78
C ALA A 856 -8.52 46.53 13.38
N MET A 857 -8.70 46.68 14.71
CA MET A 857 -9.98 46.40 15.38
C MET A 857 -11.07 47.35 14.94
N SER A 858 -10.78 48.62 14.82
CA SER A 858 -11.75 49.63 14.34
C SER A 858 -12.16 49.38 12.89
N PHE A 859 -11.21 49.02 12.03
CA PHE A 859 -11.46 48.65 10.65
C PHE A 859 -12.32 47.40 10.50
N LEU A 860 -12.06 46.35 11.31
CA LEU A 860 -12.91 45.16 11.36
C LEU A 860 -14.33 45.47 11.82
N TYR A 861 -14.49 46.40 12.75
CA TYR A 861 -15.81 46.84 13.21
C TYR A 861 -16.57 47.62 12.13
N GLU A 862 -15.91 48.48 11.37
CA GLU A 862 -16.48 49.15 10.20
C GLU A 862 -16.89 48.19 9.09
N LEU A 863 -16.08 47.20 8.77
CA LEU A 863 -16.40 46.14 7.81
C LEU A 863 -17.65 45.37 8.24
N LYS A 864 -17.74 45.05 9.54
CA LYS A 864 -18.89 44.34 10.10
C LYS A 864 -20.19 45.18 10.09
N GLN A 865 -20.08 46.52 10.20
CA GLN A 865 -21.24 47.40 10.05
C GLN A 865 -21.74 47.52 8.60
N LYS A 866 -20.82 47.43 7.62
CA LYS A 866 -21.18 47.45 6.19
C LYS A 866 -21.80 46.15 5.72
N LEU A 867 -21.55 45.05 6.42
CA LEU A 867 -22.13 43.75 6.17
C LEU A 867 -23.48 43.48 6.88
N LYS A 868 -23.92 44.41 7.72
CA LYS A 868 -25.25 44.39 8.32
C LYS A 868 -26.25 45.21 7.48
#